data_2a11678c3e93dcd437b59fd05d95f386
#
_entry.id   2a11678c3e93dcd437b59fd05d95f386
#
_cell.length_a   1.000
_cell.length_b   1.000
_cell.length_c   1.000
_cell.angle_alpha   90.00
_cell.angle_beta   90.00
_cell.angle_gamma   90.00
#
_symmetry.space_group_name_H-M   'P 1'
#
loop_
_entity.id
_entity.type
_entity.pdbx_description
1 polymer ?
#
loop_
_entity_poly.entity_id
_entity_poly.type
_entity_poly.pdbx_seq_one_letter_code
_entity_poly.pdbx_strand_id
1 'polypeptide(L)'
;MIGALARKFFGSANDRRIKGYQSRVNAINALEPELEALSDEALKARTAEFRKELEEGKSLDDILVPAFATVREAAKRTLGQRHFDVQLIGGIVLHEGDIAEMKTGEGKTLVATLAVYLNALAGKGVHVVTVNDYLARRDAAWMGQIYSFLGMTTGVIVHGLDDNERKQAYGCDITYGTNNEYGFDYLRDNMKYRLEDMVQRGHFFAIVDEVDSILIDEARTPLIISGPLDDRSDFYNTIDTFFPKLAKTDYEVDEKQRTVTLTEVGMERIETLLRDAGLLKGDSLYDVENVSVVHHINQALRAHTLFTRDKDYIVRDDEVVIIDEFTGRMMPGRRYSEGLHQALEAKEHQTVQPENQTLASITFQNYFRLYKKLAGMTGTAATEADEFFDIYKLDVLEIPKNLPVARLDEDDEVYRTQNEKYAAILAEIERANKRLQPVLVGTASIEKSEVLAEYLKKNGYKQIDFGNPGALEKLYAAARAGKPAKLFAVLNARFHEQEAYIVAEAGVPGAITIATNMAGRGTDIKLGGSLEMRIAQETAGIEDEAEKAKEIEQIKADVERFREIVLKAEEIVEIEPAKGAKPAKTVTRPGGLYIVGSERHESRRIDNQLRGRSGRQGDPGRSKFFLSLEDDLMRIFGSDRLDTMLQRLGLKEGEAIIHPWINKALEKAQQKVEARNFYIRKNLLKFDNVQNDQRKVIFDQRIDLMRDESVAETVADMRHAFVEDVVAKHVPEHAYAEQWDVAGLKDELKRVLDVDLPVDQWAKEEGIADEELLDRIEKHVDERMAAKVAQWGPDVMRYVEKTILLQTLDHLWREHLIMLDHLRQVIGLRGYGQRDPLQEYKSEAFSLFESMIAHLREAVSAQLMRVEIVPPEEQAPVLPSMEAHKFDPNTGEDEMAFANASLVPQANAGGTMRDPKNPASWGKVGRNEDCPCGSGKKFKHCHGKYV
;
A
#
# COMPACT_ATOMS: atom_id res chain seq x y z
N MET A 1 -4.43 -0.51 -42.62
CA MET A 1 -3.38 -0.06 -43.55
C MET A 1 -3.19 1.46 -43.55
N ILE A 2 -4.24 2.29 -43.65
CA ILE A 2 -4.13 3.75 -43.65
C ILE A 2 -3.52 4.29 -42.34
N GLY A 3 -3.89 3.76 -41.16
CA GLY A 3 -3.30 4.16 -39.89
C GLY A 3 -1.81 3.80 -39.72
N ALA A 4 -1.36 2.69 -40.31
CA ALA A 4 0.07 2.31 -40.28
C ALA A 4 0.91 3.21 -41.18
N LEU A 5 0.35 3.64 -42.35
CA LEU A 5 0.97 4.60 -43.25
C LEU A 5 1.05 5.98 -42.62
N ALA A 6 -0.03 6.44 -42.00
CA ALA A 6 -0.08 7.73 -41.28
C ALA A 6 0.95 7.76 -40.13
N ARG A 7 1.09 6.70 -39.32
CA ARG A 7 2.13 6.59 -38.28
C ARG A 7 3.55 6.68 -38.85
N LYS A 8 3.78 6.11 -40.04
CA LYS A 8 5.11 6.14 -40.69
C LYS A 8 5.51 7.54 -41.21
N PHE A 9 4.53 8.38 -41.54
CA PHE A 9 4.78 9.73 -42.06
C PHE A 9 4.69 10.82 -40.98
N PHE A 10 3.80 10.68 -39.99
CA PHE A 10 3.52 11.72 -39.02
C PHE A 10 3.99 11.38 -37.60
N GLY A 11 4.58 10.19 -37.39
CA GLY A 11 4.91 9.69 -36.06
C GLY A 11 3.67 9.34 -35.21
N SER A 12 3.88 8.75 -34.02
CA SER A 12 2.84 8.53 -33.02
C SER A 12 2.46 9.85 -32.33
N ALA A 13 1.39 9.87 -31.55
CA ALA A 13 1.06 11.01 -30.69
C ALA A 13 2.20 11.28 -29.69
N ASN A 14 2.79 10.24 -29.14
CA ASN A 14 3.97 10.29 -28.29
C ASN A 14 5.15 10.97 -28.98
N ASP A 15 5.51 10.57 -30.22
CA ASP A 15 6.62 11.16 -30.97
C ASP A 15 6.45 12.65 -31.22
N ARG A 16 5.22 13.08 -31.49
CA ARG A 16 4.91 14.50 -31.70
C ARG A 16 5.07 15.33 -30.44
N ARG A 17 4.63 14.77 -29.30
CA ARG A 17 4.73 15.43 -27.99
C ARG A 17 6.20 15.53 -27.57
N ILE A 18 6.97 14.46 -27.70
CA ILE A 18 8.43 14.44 -27.46
C ILE A 18 9.16 15.47 -28.32
N LYS A 19 8.84 15.56 -29.63
CA LYS A 19 9.42 16.57 -30.51
C LYS A 19 9.09 17.99 -30.08
N GLY A 20 7.93 18.23 -29.50
CA GLY A 20 7.53 19.51 -28.94
C GLY A 20 8.44 19.99 -27.81
N TYR A 21 9.02 19.08 -27.03
CA TYR A 21 9.93 19.44 -25.93
C TYR A 21 11.35 19.80 -26.39
N GLN A 22 11.74 19.45 -27.62
CA GLN A 22 13.11 19.66 -28.11
C GLN A 22 13.55 21.12 -28.08
N SER A 23 12.64 22.07 -28.28
CA SER A 23 12.95 23.51 -28.21
C SER A 23 13.37 23.92 -26.80
N ARG A 24 12.68 23.42 -25.76
CA ARG A 24 13.03 23.66 -24.35
C ARG A 24 14.36 23.01 -23.99
N VAL A 25 14.60 21.78 -24.45
CA VAL A 25 15.90 21.09 -24.26
C VAL A 25 17.04 21.87 -24.89
N ASN A 26 16.88 22.35 -26.13
CA ASN A 26 17.87 23.19 -26.80
C ASN A 26 18.15 24.50 -26.03
N ALA A 27 17.11 25.13 -25.48
CA ALA A 27 17.26 26.33 -24.65
C ALA A 27 18.03 26.05 -23.33
N ILE A 28 17.77 24.91 -22.69
CA ILE A 28 18.52 24.46 -21.50
C ILE A 28 20.00 24.22 -21.85
N ASN A 29 20.27 23.56 -22.99
CA ASN A 29 21.64 23.30 -23.46
C ASN A 29 22.38 24.62 -23.75
N ALA A 30 21.69 25.63 -24.27
CA ALA A 30 22.29 26.93 -24.58
C ALA A 30 22.75 27.71 -23.32
N LEU A 31 22.13 27.48 -22.18
CA LEU A 31 22.51 28.09 -20.89
C LEU A 31 23.69 27.40 -20.20
N GLU A 32 24.06 26.19 -20.60
CA GLU A 32 25.08 25.40 -19.92
C GLU A 32 26.43 26.13 -19.80
N PRO A 33 27.01 26.76 -20.85
CA PRO A 33 28.30 27.46 -20.74
C PRO A 33 28.27 28.66 -19.78
N GLU A 34 27.14 29.36 -19.68
CA GLU A 34 26.95 30.46 -18.74
C GLU A 34 26.95 29.98 -17.28
N LEU A 35 26.22 28.91 -17.01
CA LEU A 35 26.12 28.35 -15.67
C LEU A 35 27.40 27.66 -15.23
N GLU A 36 28.14 27.05 -16.14
CA GLU A 36 29.45 26.44 -15.87
C GLU A 36 30.50 27.49 -15.40
N ALA A 37 30.35 28.73 -15.86
CA ALA A 37 31.23 29.86 -15.46
C ALA A 37 30.87 30.47 -14.08
N LEU A 38 29.72 30.15 -13.51
CA LEU A 38 29.29 30.69 -12.21
C LEU A 38 30.05 30.03 -11.04
N SER A 39 30.29 30.80 -9.98
CA SER A 39 30.75 30.23 -8.68
C SER A 39 29.62 29.42 -8.01
N ASP A 40 29.98 28.58 -7.03
CA ASP A 40 29.00 27.79 -6.28
C ASP A 40 27.99 28.67 -5.54
N GLU A 41 28.48 29.83 -4.96
CA GLU A 41 27.61 30.78 -4.29
C GLU A 41 26.65 31.47 -5.25
N ALA A 42 27.11 31.81 -6.47
CA ALA A 42 26.27 32.41 -7.49
C ALA A 42 25.20 31.42 -8.02
N LEU A 43 25.58 30.14 -8.17
CA LEU A 43 24.65 29.11 -8.58
C LEU A 43 23.57 28.84 -7.50
N LYS A 44 23.96 28.83 -6.23
CA LYS A 44 23.05 28.72 -5.08
C LYS A 44 22.09 29.93 -4.97
N ALA A 45 22.60 31.13 -5.22
CA ALA A 45 21.79 32.36 -5.15
C ALA A 45 20.61 32.37 -6.15
N ARG A 46 20.70 31.62 -7.25
CA ARG A 46 19.61 31.51 -8.23
C ARG A 46 18.30 30.99 -7.64
N THR A 47 18.38 30.14 -6.61
CA THR A 47 17.17 29.67 -5.91
C THR A 47 16.36 30.81 -5.30
N ALA A 48 17.04 31.79 -4.68
CA ALA A 48 16.38 32.97 -4.13
C ALA A 48 15.84 33.89 -5.25
N GLU A 49 16.56 33.99 -6.37
CA GLU A 49 16.12 34.76 -7.54
C GLU A 49 14.84 34.15 -8.13
N PHE A 50 14.78 32.81 -8.33
CA PHE A 50 13.58 32.16 -8.84
C PHE A 50 12.40 32.29 -7.89
N ARG A 51 12.59 32.18 -6.57
CA ARG A 51 11.53 32.41 -5.58
C ARG A 51 10.98 33.83 -5.69
N LYS A 52 11.85 34.82 -5.84
CA LYS A 52 11.46 36.23 -6.04
C LYS A 52 10.69 36.44 -7.34
N GLU A 53 11.13 35.82 -8.44
CA GLU A 53 10.40 35.88 -9.72
C GLU A 53 8.98 35.28 -9.64
N LEU A 54 8.81 34.21 -8.86
CA LEU A 54 7.49 33.62 -8.58
C LEU A 54 6.61 34.56 -7.73
N GLU A 55 7.19 35.23 -6.73
CA GLU A 55 6.50 36.25 -5.93
C GLU A 55 6.07 37.48 -6.78
N GLU A 56 6.87 37.84 -7.79
CA GLU A 56 6.58 38.87 -8.77
C GLU A 56 5.54 38.46 -9.81
N GLY A 57 5.04 37.19 -9.77
CA GLY A 57 3.93 36.73 -10.59
C GLY A 57 4.31 35.87 -11.81
N LYS A 58 5.59 35.48 -11.98
CA LYS A 58 5.96 34.48 -12.99
C LYS A 58 5.39 33.13 -12.64
N SER A 59 5.11 32.30 -13.63
CA SER A 59 4.71 30.92 -13.44
C SER A 59 5.93 30.00 -13.33
N LEU A 60 5.72 28.76 -12.82
CA LEU A 60 6.75 27.74 -12.82
C LEU A 60 7.22 27.38 -14.24
N ASP A 61 6.32 27.46 -15.24
CA ASP A 61 6.65 27.22 -16.65
C ASP A 61 7.61 28.27 -17.22
N ASP A 62 7.48 29.53 -16.78
CA ASP A 62 8.34 30.63 -17.26
C ASP A 62 9.79 30.45 -16.79
N ILE A 63 9.99 29.87 -15.61
CA ILE A 63 11.31 29.64 -15.02
C ILE A 63 11.84 28.20 -15.24
N LEU A 64 11.10 27.33 -15.93
CA LEU A 64 11.48 25.93 -16.14
C LEU A 64 12.86 25.79 -16.77
N VAL A 65 13.12 26.54 -17.88
CA VAL A 65 14.38 26.41 -18.63
C VAL A 65 15.58 26.80 -17.76
N PRO A 66 15.64 27.97 -17.12
CA PRO A 66 16.76 28.34 -16.26
C PRO A 66 16.88 27.49 -15.00
N ALA A 67 15.77 27.03 -14.43
CA ALA A 67 15.78 26.15 -13.27
C ALA A 67 16.37 24.77 -13.58
N PHE A 68 15.95 24.14 -14.68
CA PHE A 68 16.48 22.86 -15.12
C PHE A 68 17.96 22.94 -15.47
N ALA A 69 18.41 24.02 -16.14
CA ALA A 69 19.82 24.25 -16.40
C ALA A 69 20.62 24.36 -15.09
N THR A 70 20.09 25.05 -14.08
CA THR A 70 20.70 25.18 -12.75
C THR A 70 20.83 23.85 -12.02
N VAL A 71 19.78 23.01 -12.02
CA VAL A 71 19.83 21.65 -11.43
C VAL A 71 20.84 20.77 -12.15
N ARG A 72 20.90 20.84 -13.47
CA ARG A 72 21.85 20.05 -14.28
C ARG A 72 23.29 20.37 -13.92
N GLU A 73 23.63 21.65 -13.79
CA GLU A 73 24.97 22.08 -13.38
C GLU A 73 25.27 21.69 -11.92
N ALA A 74 24.31 21.87 -11.02
CA ALA A 74 24.44 21.43 -9.65
C ALA A 74 24.68 19.91 -9.52
N ALA A 75 23.94 19.09 -10.29
CA ALA A 75 24.15 17.64 -10.34
C ALA A 75 25.54 17.25 -10.86
N LYS A 76 26.05 17.98 -11.86
CA LYS A 76 27.41 17.79 -12.38
C LYS A 76 28.46 18.09 -11.33
N ARG A 77 28.31 19.18 -10.55
CA ARG A 77 29.26 19.56 -9.52
C ARG A 77 29.22 18.66 -8.27
N THR A 78 28.04 18.27 -7.85
CA THR A 78 27.87 17.50 -6.59
C THR A 78 28.05 16.00 -6.78
N LEU A 79 27.46 15.42 -7.84
CA LEU A 79 27.43 13.98 -8.09
C LEU A 79 28.34 13.55 -9.26
N GLY A 80 28.92 14.48 -10.00
CA GLY A 80 29.62 14.18 -11.25
C GLY A 80 28.70 13.68 -12.37
N GLN A 81 27.39 13.89 -12.24
CA GLN A 81 26.36 13.36 -13.15
C GLN A 81 25.65 14.50 -13.88
N ARG A 82 25.90 14.60 -15.19
CA ARG A 82 25.22 15.55 -16.05
C ARG A 82 23.97 14.89 -16.66
N HIS A 83 22.81 15.51 -16.51
CA HIS A 83 21.60 15.02 -17.15
C HIS A 83 21.70 14.96 -18.68
N PHE A 84 21.30 13.83 -19.26
CA PHE A 84 21.20 13.67 -20.72
C PHE A 84 19.96 14.42 -21.27
N ASP A 85 19.95 14.72 -22.56
CA ASP A 85 18.83 15.40 -23.19
C ASP A 85 17.50 14.64 -23.05
N VAL A 86 17.52 13.31 -23.14
CA VAL A 86 16.36 12.46 -22.91
C VAL A 86 15.87 12.55 -21.45
N GLN A 87 16.78 12.76 -20.52
CA GLN A 87 16.43 12.94 -19.10
C GLN A 87 15.79 14.31 -18.83
N LEU A 88 16.23 15.36 -19.55
CA LEU A 88 15.55 16.67 -19.52
C LEU A 88 14.09 16.56 -20.01
N ILE A 89 13.86 15.79 -21.08
CA ILE A 89 12.49 15.50 -21.57
C ILE A 89 11.67 14.81 -20.47
N GLY A 90 12.23 13.79 -19.82
CA GLY A 90 11.58 13.11 -18.69
C GLY A 90 11.21 14.07 -17.56
N GLY A 91 12.12 14.99 -17.19
CA GLY A 91 11.85 16.03 -16.19
C GLY A 91 10.72 16.97 -16.58
N ILE A 92 10.63 17.37 -17.86
CA ILE A 92 9.53 18.20 -18.38
C ILE A 92 8.20 17.47 -18.25
N VAL A 93 8.13 16.20 -18.65
CA VAL A 93 6.94 15.36 -18.55
C VAL A 93 6.46 15.26 -17.09
N LEU A 94 7.38 15.01 -16.15
CA LEU A 94 7.06 14.98 -14.71
C LEU A 94 6.54 16.33 -14.22
N HIS A 95 7.12 17.44 -14.69
CA HIS A 95 6.62 18.76 -14.31
C HIS A 95 5.21 19.04 -14.87
N GLU A 96 4.89 18.58 -16.06
CA GLU A 96 3.55 18.73 -16.66
C GLU A 96 2.48 17.91 -15.94
N GLY A 97 2.87 16.97 -15.07
CA GLY A 97 1.93 16.14 -14.30
C GLY A 97 1.52 14.88 -15.04
N ASP A 98 2.45 14.27 -15.75
CA ASP A 98 2.27 13.03 -16.51
C ASP A 98 3.23 11.93 -16.05
N ILE A 99 3.10 10.74 -16.62
CA ILE A 99 3.99 9.61 -16.36
C ILE A 99 5.11 9.58 -17.40
N ALA A 100 6.35 9.70 -16.92
CA ALA A 100 7.54 9.48 -17.74
C ALA A 100 7.91 7.99 -17.74
N GLU A 101 7.57 7.25 -18.81
CA GLU A 101 8.05 5.89 -18.97
C GLU A 101 9.50 5.92 -19.48
N MET A 102 10.44 5.70 -18.58
CA MET A 102 11.86 5.57 -18.85
C MET A 102 12.31 4.16 -18.52
N LYS A 103 12.93 3.48 -19.47
CA LYS A 103 13.38 2.10 -19.25
C LYS A 103 14.31 2.01 -18.04
N THR A 104 14.31 0.85 -17.40
CA THR A 104 15.15 0.62 -16.21
C THR A 104 16.62 0.89 -16.53
N GLY A 105 17.33 1.60 -15.64
CA GLY A 105 18.73 2.00 -15.86
C GLY A 105 18.91 3.34 -16.57
N GLU A 106 17.84 4.05 -16.99
CA GLU A 106 17.95 5.37 -17.64
C GLU A 106 18.07 6.55 -16.64
N GLY A 107 18.26 6.27 -15.35
CA GLY A 107 18.53 7.28 -14.32
C GLY A 107 17.30 8.06 -13.88
N LYS A 108 16.14 7.41 -13.72
CA LYS A 108 14.87 8.02 -13.25
C LYS A 108 15.02 8.84 -11.99
N THR A 109 15.75 8.35 -11.00
CA THR A 109 15.98 9.04 -9.72
C THR A 109 16.63 10.42 -9.92
N LEU A 110 17.61 10.49 -10.83
CA LEU A 110 18.24 11.76 -11.19
C LEU A 110 17.29 12.69 -11.96
N VAL A 111 16.48 12.13 -12.88
CA VAL A 111 15.48 12.88 -13.65
C VAL A 111 14.46 13.57 -12.75
N ALA A 112 14.02 12.90 -11.70
CA ALA A 112 13.05 13.46 -10.76
C ALA A 112 13.55 14.78 -10.14
N THR A 113 14.87 14.96 -9.95
CA THR A 113 15.44 16.15 -9.32
C THR A 113 15.08 17.44 -10.05
N LEU A 114 14.92 17.38 -11.37
CA LEU A 114 14.55 18.52 -12.20
C LEU A 114 13.17 19.07 -11.85
N ALA A 115 12.16 18.19 -11.90
CA ALA A 115 10.78 18.56 -11.58
C ALA A 115 10.57 18.83 -10.09
N VAL A 116 11.25 18.07 -9.22
CA VAL A 116 11.20 18.26 -7.75
C VAL A 116 11.70 19.66 -7.39
N TYR A 117 12.90 20.04 -7.84
CA TYR A 117 13.45 21.36 -7.55
C TYR A 117 12.55 22.48 -8.04
N LEU A 118 12.12 22.43 -9.32
CA LEU A 118 11.26 23.46 -9.90
C LEU A 118 9.95 23.65 -9.11
N ASN A 119 9.28 22.56 -8.73
CA ASN A 119 8.03 22.67 -7.99
C ASN A 119 8.24 23.03 -6.51
N ALA A 120 9.39 22.68 -5.91
CA ALA A 120 9.73 23.06 -4.55
C ALA A 120 9.97 24.57 -4.38
N LEU A 121 10.35 25.28 -5.46
CA LEU A 121 10.45 26.74 -5.47
C LEU A 121 9.16 27.46 -5.02
N ALA A 122 8.00 26.84 -5.24
CA ALA A 122 6.72 27.37 -4.79
C ALA A 122 6.52 27.38 -3.25
N GLY A 123 7.42 26.77 -2.48
CA GLY A 123 7.37 26.78 -1.01
C GLY A 123 6.22 25.97 -0.38
N LYS A 124 5.48 25.17 -1.17
CA LYS A 124 4.26 24.44 -0.74
C LYS A 124 4.54 22.97 -0.36
N GLY A 125 5.80 22.54 -0.42
CA GLY A 125 6.21 21.15 -0.20
C GLY A 125 6.00 20.25 -1.42
N VAL A 126 7.03 19.47 -1.74
CA VAL A 126 7.00 18.45 -2.80
C VAL A 126 7.25 17.09 -2.17
N HIS A 127 6.40 16.13 -2.49
CA HIS A 127 6.53 14.75 -2.02
C HIS A 127 7.10 13.85 -3.12
N VAL A 128 8.14 13.09 -2.77
CA VAL A 128 8.70 12.04 -3.62
C VAL A 128 8.35 10.70 -2.99
N VAL A 129 7.49 9.95 -3.66
CA VAL A 129 6.90 8.71 -3.13
C VAL A 129 7.69 7.52 -3.64
N THR A 130 8.15 6.66 -2.73
CA THR A 130 8.88 5.43 -3.02
C THR A 130 8.14 4.20 -2.49
N VAL A 131 8.55 3.01 -2.95
CA VAL A 131 7.90 1.75 -2.55
C VAL A 131 8.36 1.21 -1.19
N ASN A 132 9.49 1.67 -0.65
CA ASN A 132 9.99 1.21 0.65
C ASN A 132 10.91 2.23 1.32
N ASP A 133 11.14 2.04 2.63
CA ASP A 133 11.94 2.92 3.48
C ASP A 133 13.42 3.01 3.06
N TYR A 134 13.98 1.90 2.57
CA TYR A 134 15.37 1.88 2.10
C TYR A 134 15.58 2.85 0.93
N LEU A 135 14.69 2.79 -0.06
CA LEU A 135 14.74 3.70 -1.21
C LEU A 135 14.49 5.14 -0.81
N ALA A 136 13.53 5.38 0.10
CA ALA A 136 13.26 6.73 0.60
C ALA A 136 14.51 7.35 1.25
N ARG A 137 15.19 6.63 2.14
CA ARG A 137 16.43 7.09 2.79
C ARG A 137 17.59 7.24 1.80
N ARG A 138 17.80 6.23 0.94
CA ARG A 138 18.90 6.24 -0.04
C ARG A 138 18.77 7.39 -1.01
N ASP A 139 17.60 7.57 -1.59
CA ASP A 139 17.38 8.55 -2.65
C ASP A 139 17.35 9.97 -2.08
N ALA A 140 16.79 10.17 -0.88
CA ALA A 140 16.87 11.42 -0.17
C ALA A 140 18.31 11.82 0.15
N ALA A 141 19.13 10.89 0.65
CA ALA A 141 20.53 11.14 0.96
C ALA A 141 21.38 11.41 -0.30
N TRP A 142 21.09 10.69 -1.38
CA TRP A 142 21.83 10.83 -2.63
C TRP A 142 21.42 12.08 -3.40
N MET A 143 20.15 12.28 -3.71
CA MET A 143 19.66 13.46 -4.42
C MET A 143 19.64 14.72 -3.55
N GLY A 144 19.54 14.56 -2.26
CA GLY A 144 19.63 15.64 -1.26
C GLY A 144 20.92 16.45 -1.36
N GLN A 145 22.00 15.88 -1.89
CA GLN A 145 23.25 16.62 -2.15
C GLN A 145 23.01 17.75 -3.16
N ILE A 146 22.25 17.50 -4.22
CA ILE A 146 21.89 18.52 -5.22
C ILE A 146 21.02 19.60 -4.59
N TYR A 147 19.99 19.18 -3.83
CA TYR A 147 19.04 20.10 -3.21
C TYR A 147 19.72 20.98 -2.16
N SER A 148 20.53 20.39 -1.29
CA SER A 148 21.29 21.13 -0.27
C SER A 148 22.29 22.09 -0.88
N PHE A 149 22.97 21.70 -1.96
CA PHE A 149 23.86 22.59 -2.70
C PHE A 149 23.11 23.81 -3.25
N LEU A 150 21.88 23.65 -3.69
CA LEU A 150 21.01 24.74 -4.17
C LEU A 150 20.24 25.45 -3.02
N GLY A 151 20.46 25.08 -1.76
CA GLY A 151 19.85 25.73 -0.60
C GLY A 151 18.41 25.30 -0.29
N MET A 152 17.99 24.13 -0.78
CA MET A 152 16.72 23.49 -0.43
C MET A 152 16.89 22.51 0.73
N THR A 153 15.83 22.35 1.51
CA THR A 153 15.76 21.39 2.62
C THR A 153 15.11 20.09 2.20
N THR A 154 15.62 18.95 2.72
CA THR A 154 15.09 17.62 2.41
C THR A 154 14.76 16.87 3.69
N GLY A 155 13.55 16.34 3.80
CA GLY A 155 13.08 15.47 4.87
C GLY A 155 12.80 14.05 4.37
N VAL A 156 12.71 13.11 5.29
CA VAL A 156 12.42 11.70 5.00
C VAL A 156 11.34 11.20 5.95
N ILE A 157 10.29 10.60 5.40
CA ILE A 157 9.21 9.95 6.15
C ILE A 157 9.31 8.44 5.95
N VAL A 158 9.55 7.74 7.03
CA VAL A 158 9.71 6.29 7.10
C VAL A 158 9.06 5.76 8.37
N HIS A 159 8.95 4.44 8.45
CA HIS A 159 8.40 3.80 9.63
C HIS A 159 9.19 4.13 10.91
N GLY A 160 8.47 4.25 12.05
CA GLY A 160 9.06 4.44 13.38
C GLY A 160 9.39 5.89 13.79
N LEU A 161 9.11 6.90 12.95
CA LEU A 161 9.26 8.31 13.31
C LEU A 161 8.13 8.77 14.24
N ASP A 162 8.47 9.62 15.21
CA ASP A 162 7.48 10.31 16.03
C ASP A 162 6.81 11.51 15.30
N ASP A 163 5.76 12.08 15.89
CA ASP A 163 5.00 13.18 15.29
C ASP A 163 5.86 14.45 15.08
N ASN A 164 6.83 14.72 15.95
CA ASN A 164 7.70 15.89 15.82
C ASN A 164 8.70 15.71 14.67
N GLU A 165 9.30 14.52 14.56
CA GLU A 165 10.19 14.17 13.46
C GLU A 165 9.44 14.23 12.13
N ARG A 166 8.21 13.70 12.06
CA ARG A 166 7.34 13.78 10.88
C ARG A 166 7.04 15.24 10.52
N LYS A 167 6.65 16.05 11.49
CA LYS A 167 6.35 17.46 11.27
C LYS A 167 7.56 18.24 10.75
N GLN A 168 8.74 17.98 11.26
CA GLN A 168 9.99 18.55 10.75
C GLN A 168 10.27 18.11 9.31
N ALA A 169 10.09 16.81 9.00
CA ALA A 169 10.31 16.27 7.67
C ALA A 169 9.32 16.84 6.64
N TYR A 170 8.02 16.93 6.98
CA TYR A 170 7.04 17.62 6.13
C TYR A 170 7.25 19.13 6.05
N GLY A 171 7.91 19.71 7.03
CA GLY A 171 8.33 21.12 7.06
C GLY A 171 9.37 21.47 6.00
N CYS A 172 10.12 20.51 5.48
CA CYS A 172 11.12 20.69 4.44
C CYS A 172 10.51 21.08 3.08
N ASP A 173 11.32 21.65 2.19
CA ASP A 173 10.90 21.97 0.80
C ASP A 173 10.56 20.71 0.02
N ILE A 174 11.29 19.61 0.28
CA ILE A 174 11.18 18.32 -0.40
C ILE A 174 11.10 17.22 0.66
N THR A 175 10.12 16.33 0.54
CA THR A 175 9.96 15.21 1.46
C THR A 175 9.93 13.90 0.68
N TYR A 176 10.86 13.00 1.00
CA TYR A 176 10.87 11.61 0.52
C TYR A 176 10.13 10.73 1.51
N GLY A 177 9.37 9.75 1.03
CA GLY A 177 8.68 8.82 1.93
C GLY A 177 8.03 7.68 1.18
N THR A 178 7.54 6.68 1.93
CA THR A 178 6.82 5.57 1.33
C THR A 178 5.35 5.90 1.12
N ASN A 179 4.75 5.27 0.11
CA ASN A 179 3.34 5.40 -0.19
C ASN A 179 2.44 5.11 1.03
N ASN A 180 2.78 4.07 1.80
CA ASN A 180 2.03 3.68 3.00
C ASN A 180 2.08 4.77 4.07
N GLU A 181 3.28 5.26 4.41
CA GLU A 181 3.45 6.26 5.47
C GLU A 181 2.74 7.58 5.14
N TYR A 182 2.81 8.04 3.88
CA TYR A 182 2.06 9.22 3.45
C TYR A 182 0.55 9.07 3.64
N GLY A 183 0.01 7.91 3.28
CA GLY A 183 -1.42 7.64 3.42
C GLY A 183 -1.83 7.45 4.88
N PHE A 184 -1.02 6.78 5.69
CA PHE A 184 -1.27 6.64 7.12
C PHE A 184 -1.15 7.97 7.87
N ASP A 185 -0.20 8.83 7.51
CA ASP A 185 -0.09 10.16 8.09
C ASP A 185 -1.32 11.03 7.78
N TYR A 186 -1.84 10.93 6.54
CA TYR A 186 -3.10 11.58 6.19
C TYR A 186 -4.26 11.11 7.05
N LEU A 187 -4.38 9.81 7.28
CA LEU A 187 -5.43 9.27 8.13
C LEU A 187 -5.23 9.69 9.60
N ARG A 188 -4.00 9.62 10.12
CA ARG A 188 -3.67 10.04 11.50
C ARG A 188 -3.97 11.53 11.73
N ASP A 189 -3.61 12.39 10.78
CA ASP A 189 -3.86 13.84 10.86
C ASP A 189 -5.37 14.13 10.98
N ASN A 190 -6.19 13.39 10.20
CA ASN A 190 -7.64 13.57 10.26
C ASN A 190 -8.30 12.95 11.51
N MET A 191 -7.54 12.37 12.42
CA MET A 191 -7.99 11.89 13.73
C MET A 191 -7.47 12.77 14.89
N LYS A 192 -6.62 13.77 14.61
CA LYS A 192 -6.12 14.73 15.61
C LYS A 192 -7.23 15.70 16.04
N TYR A 193 -7.13 16.23 17.27
CA TYR A 193 -8.08 17.17 17.83
C TYR A 193 -7.65 18.64 17.71
N ARG A 194 -6.40 18.89 17.28
CA ARG A 194 -5.86 20.24 17.11
C ARG A 194 -5.09 20.33 15.79
N LEU A 195 -5.26 21.45 15.07
CA LEU A 195 -4.54 21.69 13.82
C LEU A 195 -3.02 21.70 13.99
N GLU A 196 -2.55 22.19 15.13
CA GLU A 196 -1.12 22.25 15.45
C GLU A 196 -0.48 20.86 15.63
N ASP A 197 -1.28 19.82 15.90
CA ASP A 197 -0.80 18.44 16.05
C ASP A 197 -0.72 17.70 14.69
N MET A 198 -1.31 18.26 13.63
CA MET A 198 -1.21 17.70 12.29
C MET A 198 0.22 17.82 11.76
N VAL A 199 0.69 16.80 11.06
CA VAL A 199 2.07 16.74 10.56
C VAL A 199 2.19 17.13 9.09
N GLN A 200 1.19 16.85 8.24
CA GLN A 200 1.20 17.19 6.82
C GLN A 200 0.80 18.65 6.56
N ARG A 201 1.45 19.29 5.57
CA ARG A 201 1.16 20.67 5.16
C ARG A 201 0.15 20.79 4.02
N GLY A 202 -0.34 19.66 3.50
CA GLY A 202 -1.21 19.59 2.33
C GLY A 202 -0.56 18.87 1.14
N HIS A 203 -1.31 18.77 0.04
CA HIS A 203 -1.02 17.92 -1.11
C HIS A 203 -0.81 18.78 -2.37
N PHE A 204 0.36 19.43 -2.49
CA PHE A 204 0.63 20.31 -3.62
C PHE A 204 1.10 19.55 -4.85
N PHE A 205 2.23 18.86 -4.78
CA PHE A 205 2.81 18.08 -5.87
C PHE A 205 3.45 16.81 -5.35
N ALA A 206 3.17 15.69 -6.04
CA ALA A 206 3.85 14.42 -5.79
C ALA A 206 4.42 13.84 -7.08
N ILE A 207 5.62 13.26 -6.95
CA ILE A 207 6.20 12.36 -7.94
C ILE A 207 6.21 10.95 -7.34
N VAL A 208 5.57 10.01 -8.03
CA VAL A 208 5.51 8.61 -7.61
C VAL A 208 6.56 7.82 -8.40
N ASP A 209 7.60 7.35 -7.71
CA ASP A 209 8.58 6.44 -8.32
C ASP A 209 8.00 5.02 -8.37
N GLU A 210 8.32 4.29 -9.43
CA GLU A 210 7.71 2.99 -9.74
C GLU A 210 6.18 3.07 -9.67
N VAL A 211 5.61 4.06 -10.37
CA VAL A 211 4.19 4.43 -10.32
C VAL A 211 3.24 3.28 -10.62
N ASP A 212 3.65 2.33 -11.44
CA ASP A 212 2.90 1.12 -11.79
C ASP A 212 2.80 0.14 -10.61
N SER A 213 3.80 0.09 -9.73
CA SER A 213 3.70 -0.68 -8.50
C SER A 213 2.69 -0.07 -7.55
N ILE A 214 2.86 1.21 -7.27
CA ILE A 214 2.10 1.90 -6.23
C ILE A 214 0.64 2.11 -6.67
N LEU A 215 0.42 2.60 -7.89
CA LEU A 215 -0.93 2.98 -8.34
C LEU A 215 -1.73 1.84 -9.00
N ILE A 216 -1.08 0.71 -9.34
CA ILE A 216 -1.76 -0.45 -9.93
C ILE A 216 -1.68 -1.67 -9.03
N ASP A 217 -0.45 -2.17 -8.70
CA ASP A 217 -0.32 -3.42 -7.95
C ASP A 217 -0.79 -3.28 -6.51
N GLU A 218 -0.29 -2.27 -5.80
CA GLU A 218 -0.62 -2.01 -4.40
C GLU A 218 -1.99 -1.34 -4.22
N ALA A 219 -2.55 -0.77 -5.28
CA ALA A 219 -3.85 -0.11 -5.26
C ALA A 219 -5.05 -1.07 -5.27
N ARG A 220 -4.85 -2.34 -4.92
CA ARG A 220 -5.91 -3.35 -4.76
C ARG A 220 -6.54 -3.30 -3.37
N THR A 221 -5.82 -2.79 -2.38
CA THR A 221 -6.23 -2.73 -0.98
C THR A 221 -6.23 -1.32 -0.45
N PRO A 222 -7.20 -0.94 0.38
CA PRO A 222 -7.16 0.32 1.10
C PRO A 222 -6.12 0.29 2.22
N LEU A 223 -5.66 1.47 2.62
CA LEU A 223 -4.98 1.70 3.89
C LEU A 223 -6.04 1.79 4.98
N ILE A 224 -5.85 1.07 6.07
CA ILE A 224 -6.80 1.00 7.18
C ILE A 224 -6.06 1.26 8.48
N ILE A 225 -6.59 2.15 9.30
CA ILE A 225 -6.23 2.28 10.71
C ILE A 225 -7.35 1.64 11.51
N SER A 226 -7.02 0.66 12.34
CA SER A 226 -7.96 0.00 13.22
C SER A 226 -7.60 0.19 14.70
N GLY A 227 -8.58 -0.02 15.55
CA GLY A 227 -8.43 0.00 16.98
C GLY A 227 -9.44 -0.95 17.64
N PRO A 228 -9.30 -1.27 18.93
CA PRO A 228 -10.20 -2.16 19.62
C PRO A 228 -11.62 -1.59 19.66
N LEU A 229 -12.59 -2.44 19.39
CA LEU A 229 -14.02 -2.15 19.54
C LEU A 229 -14.46 -2.41 21.01
N ASP A 230 -15.53 -1.73 21.42
CA ASP A 230 -16.26 -2.12 22.62
C ASP A 230 -16.77 -3.55 22.47
N ASP A 231 -16.71 -4.32 23.57
CA ASP A 231 -16.98 -5.75 23.57
C ASP A 231 -18.42 -6.08 23.10
N ARG A 232 -18.53 -6.68 21.90
CA ARG A 232 -19.77 -7.20 21.32
C ARG A 232 -19.80 -8.74 21.28
N SER A 233 -18.97 -9.38 22.08
CA SER A 233 -18.88 -10.85 22.16
C SER A 233 -20.22 -11.54 22.39
N ASP A 234 -21.08 -10.94 23.22
CA ASP A 234 -22.43 -11.45 23.51
C ASP A 234 -23.32 -11.54 22.26
N PHE A 235 -23.13 -10.64 21.31
CA PHE A 235 -23.93 -10.63 20.09
C PHE A 235 -23.54 -11.80 19.15
N TYR A 236 -22.27 -12.08 18.98
CA TYR A 236 -21.79 -13.27 18.22
C TYR A 236 -22.30 -14.57 18.84
N ASN A 237 -22.20 -14.69 20.17
CA ASN A 237 -22.70 -15.85 20.90
C ASN A 237 -24.22 -16.02 20.73
N THR A 238 -24.97 -14.93 20.75
CA THR A 238 -26.43 -14.96 20.58
C THR A 238 -26.82 -15.42 19.18
N ILE A 239 -26.20 -14.86 18.13
CA ILE A 239 -26.44 -15.25 16.74
C ILE A 239 -26.06 -16.71 16.50
N ASP A 240 -24.96 -17.18 17.08
CA ASP A 240 -24.52 -18.58 16.95
C ASP A 240 -25.62 -19.58 17.40
N THR A 241 -26.38 -19.22 18.44
CA THR A 241 -27.46 -20.10 18.97
C THR A 241 -28.59 -20.38 17.98
N PHE A 242 -28.71 -19.62 16.90
CA PHE A 242 -29.73 -19.80 15.88
C PHE A 242 -29.36 -20.88 14.86
N PHE A 243 -28.08 -21.11 14.60
CA PHE A 243 -27.61 -22.02 13.54
C PHE A 243 -27.92 -23.50 13.81
N PRO A 244 -27.87 -24.04 15.04
CA PRO A 244 -28.32 -25.41 15.32
C PRO A 244 -29.81 -25.66 15.02
N LYS A 245 -30.62 -24.59 14.88
CA LYS A 245 -32.06 -24.65 14.58
C LYS A 245 -32.36 -24.63 13.07
N LEU A 246 -31.35 -24.38 12.21
CA LEU A 246 -31.48 -24.39 10.76
C LEU A 246 -31.33 -25.79 10.20
N ALA A 247 -32.11 -26.09 9.18
CA ALA A 247 -32.03 -27.34 8.41
C ALA A 247 -31.16 -27.12 7.14
N LYS A 248 -30.64 -28.20 6.57
CA LYS A 248 -29.86 -28.13 5.31
C LYS A 248 -30.63 -27.55 4.11
N THR A 249 -31.92 -27.45 4.19
CA THR A 249 -32.81 -26.84 3.18
C THR A 249 -32.89 -25.32 3.30
N ASP A 250 -32.42 -24.76 4.41
CA ASP A 250 -32.53 -23.35 4.72
C ASP A 250 -31.41 -22.52 4.11
N TYR A 251 -30.37 -23.16 3.57
CA TYR A 251 -29.24 -22.50 2.90
C TYR A 251 -28.71 -23.31 1.71
N GLU A 252 -28.07 -22.61 0.76
CA GLU A 252 -27.38 -23.19 -0.39
C GLU A 252 -25.89 -22.88 -0.31
N VAL A 253 -25.05 -23.91 -0.59
CA VAL A 253 -23.59 -23.80 -0.58
C VAL A 253 -23.06 -23.97 -2.00
N ASP A 254 -22.32 -22.98 -2.50
CA ASP A 254 -21.55 -23.10 -3.73
C ASP A 254 -20.08 -23.41 -3.37
N GLU A 255 -19.71 -24.69 -3.46
CA GLU A 255 -18.35 -25.17 -3.16
C GLU A 255 -17.29 -24.58 -4.11
N LYS A 256 -17.66 -24.20 -5.36
CA LYS A 256 -16.71 -23.66 -6.34
C LYS A 256 -16.36 -22.21 -6.07
N GLN A 257 -17.35 -21.45 -5.60
CA GLN A 257 -17.16 -20.03 -5.26
C GLN A 257 -16.86 -19.82 -3.77
N ARG A 258 -16.94 -20.91 -2.96
CA ARG A 258 -16.84 -20.84 -1.49
C ARG A 258 -17.79 -19.79 -0.89
N THR A 259 -19.03 -19.79 -1.37
CA THR A 259 -20.10 -18.92 -0.89
C THR A 259 -21.26 -19.74 -0.34
N VAL A 260 -21.98 -19.15 0.60
CA VAL A 260 -23.19 -19.72 1.17
C VAL A 260 -24.25 -18.62 1.26
N THR A 261 -25.49 -18.95 0.93
CA THR A 261 -26.63 -18.02 0.97
C THR A 261 -27.84 -18.70 1.60
N LEU A 262 -28.65 -17.94 2.34
CA LEU A 262 -29.94 -18.42 2.84
C LEU A 262 -30.94 -18.60 1.67
N THR A 263 -31.77 -19.64 1.77
CA THR A 263 -32.93 -19.79 0.91
C THR A 263 -34.10 -18.92 1.41
N GLU A 264 -35.16 -18.74 0.64
CA GLU A 264 -36.36 -18.03 1.08
C GLU A 264 -36.92 -18.61 2.39
N VAL A 265 -36.97 -19.93 2.52
CA VAL A 265 -37.41 -20.61 3.74
C VAL A 265 -36.47 -20.37 4.89
N GLY A 266 -35.16 -20.34 4.63
CA GLY A 266 -34.14 -20.02 5.61
C GLY A 266 -34.24 -18.59 6.13
N MET A 267 -34.53 -17.63 5.24
CA MET A 267 -34.77 -16.23 5.61
C MET A 267 -35.98 -16.06 6.54
N GLU A 268 -37.12 -16.62 6.17
CA GLU A 268 -38.34 -16.57 7.02
C GLU A 268 -38.09 -17.16 8.42
N ARG A 269 -37.30 -18.25 8.46
CA ARG A 269 -36.95 -18.89 9.75
C ARG A 269 -36.04 -18.01 10.60
N ILE A 270 -35.01 -17.43 10.00
CA ILE A 270 -34.08 -16.52 10.69
C ILE A 270 -34.84 -15.26 11.17
N GLU A 271 -35.68 -14.64 10.32
CA GLU A 271 -36.49 -13.49 10.73
C GLU A 271 -37.38 -13.79 11.94
N THR A 272 -37.97 -14.99 11.95
CA THR A 272 -38.78 -15.42 13.09
C THR A 272 -37.95 -15.54 14.36
N LEU A 273 -36.75 -16.16 14.28
CA LEU A 273 -35.84 -16.32 15.42
C LEU A 273 -35.33 -14.97 15.95
N LEU A 274 -35.04 -14.04 15.04
CA LEU A 274 -34.60 -12.69 15.40
C LEU A 274 -35.71 -11.86 16.04
N ARG A 275 -36.95 -11.99 15.53
CA ARG A 275 -38.13 -11.32 16.10
C ARG A 275 -38.41 -11.84 17.49
N ASP A 276 -38.37 -13.14 17.71
CA ASP A 276 -38.54 -13.77 19.04
C ASP A 276 -37.44 -13.35 20.03
N ALA A 277 -36.23 -13.08 19.53
CA ALA A 277 -35.11 -12.59 20.34
C ALA A 277 -35.12 -11.06 20.52
N GLY A 278 -36.03 -10.32 19.88
CA GLY A 278 -36.09 -8.86 19.92
C GLY A 278 -34.92 -8.16 19.21
N LEU A 279 -34.26 -8.85 18.29
CA LEU A 279 -33.09 -8.36 17.54
C LEU A 279 -33.42 -7.81 16.16
N LEU A 280 -34.63 -8.08 15.64
CA LEU A 280 -35.11 -7.57 14.36
C LEU A 280 -35.77 -6.21 14.58
N LYS A 281 -35.32 -5.21 13.85
CA LYS A 281 -35.93 -3.88 13.76
C LYS A 281 -36.73 -3.80 12.46
N GLY A 282 -37.96 -3.24 12.54
CA GLY A 282 -38.84 -3.18 11.37
C GLY A 282 -39.45 -4.54 10.99
N ASP A 283 -39.86 -4.68 9.73
CA ASP A 283 -40.60 -5.84 9.24
C ASP A 283 -39.73 -6.87 8.51
N SER A 284 -38.57 -6.48 7.99
CA SER A 284 -37.68 -7.30 7.16
C SER A 284 -36.23 -7.30 7.64
N LEU A 285 -35.56 -8.45 7.47
CA LEU A 285 -34.13 -8.59 7.69
C LEU A 285 -33.30 -7.64 6.82
N TYR A 286 -33.80 -7.24 5.67
CA TYR A 286 -33.11 -6.35 4.72
C TYR A 286 -33.42 -4.87 4.92
N ASP A 287 -34.11 -4.48 5.98
CA ASP A 287 -34.24 -3.08 6.35
C ASP A 287 -32.87 -2.52 6.72
N VAL A 288 -32.62 -1.26 6.39
CA VAL A 288 -31.31 -0.58 6.56
C VAL A 288 -30.82 -0.68 8.02
N GLU A 289 -31.74 -0.66 8.98
CA GLU A 289 -31.41 -0.78 10.42
C GLU A 289 -30.86 -2.16 10.82
N ASN A 290 -31.09 -3.21 9.99
CA ASN A 290 -30.67 -4.58 10.27
C ASN A 290 -29.37 -4.99 9.55
N VAL A 291 -28.67 -4.07 8.87
CA VAL A 291 -27.44 -4.39 8.10
C VAL A 291 -26.39 -5.09 8.96
N SER A 292 -26.19 -4.64 10.21
CA SER A 292 -25.28 -5.29 11.15
C SER A 292 -25.71 -6.71 11.52
N VAL A 293 -27.01 -6.93 11.72
CA VAL A 293 -27.57 -8.25 12.03
C VAL A 293 -27.35 -9.22 10.86
N VAL A 294 -27.64 -8.77 9.64
CA VAL A 294 -27.39 -9.54 8.39
C VAL A 294 -25.93 -9.93 8.25
N HIS A 295 -25.02 -9.01 8.54
CA HIS A 295 -23.58 -9.28 8.50
C HIS A 295 -23.22 -10.43 9.46
N HIS A 296 -23.58 -10.34 10.72
CA HIS A 296 -23.25 -11.37 11.73
C HIS A 296 -23.86 -12.72 11.38
N ILE A 297 -25.11 -12.75 10.84
CA ILE A 297 -25.74 -13.97 10.36
C ILE A 297 -24.94 -14.60 9.23
N ASN A 298 -24.50 -13.80 8.26
CA ASN A 298 -23.70 -14.29 7.14
C ASN A 298 -22.35 -14.85 7.62
N GLN A 299 -21.68 -14.21 8.56
CA GLN A 299 -20.42 -14.73 9.10
C GLN A 299 -20.61 -16.02 9.90
N ALA A 300 -21.66 -16.11 10.72
CA ALA A 300 -21.99 -17.34 11.41
C ALA A 300 -22.39 -18.46 10.44
N LEU A 301 -23.16 -18.15 9.39
CA LEU A 301 -23.51 -19.11 8.32
C LEU A 301 -22.25 -19.65 7.62
N ARG A 302 -21.31 -18.76 7.27
CA ARG A 302 -20.01 -19.15 6.71
C ARG A 302 -19.20 -20.02 7.66
N ALA A 303 -19.11 -19.62 8.93
CA ALA A 303 -18.38 -20.37 9.95
C ALA A 303 -18.91 -21.81 10.12
N HIS A 304 -20.23 -21.99 10.10
CA HIS A 304 -20.84 -23.31 10.27
C HIS A 304 -20.80 -24.19 9.02
N THR A 305 -20.83 -23.59 7.81
CA THR A 305 -21.00 -24.34 6.55
C THR A 305 -19.72 -24.52 5.75
N LEU A 306 -18.83 -23.52 5.72
CA LEU A 306 -17.63 -23.50 4.88
C LEU A 306 -16.34 -23.86 5.62
N PHE A 307 -16.32 -23.71 6.94
CA PHE A 307 -15.12 -23.92 7.73
C PHE A 307 -15.26 -25.12 8.66
N THR A 308 -14.32 -26.04 8.58
CA THR A 308 -14.33 -27.30 9.32
C THR A 308 -13.14 -27.36 10.27
N ARG A 309 -13.43 -27.69 11.54
CA ARG A 309 -12.40 -27.94 12.56
C ARG A 309 -11.45 -29.05 12.11
N ASP A 310 -10.18 -28.95 12.44
CA ASP A 310 -9.06 -29.85 12.11
C ASP A 310 -8.70 -29.86 10.61
N LYS A 311 -9.35 -29.03 9.78
CA LYS A 311 -9.03 -28.85 8.38
C LYS A 311 -8.66 -27.39 8.08
N ASP A 312 -9.54 -26.45 8.37
CA ASP A 312 -9.37 -25.03 8.09
C ASP A 312 -8.82 -24.27 9.31
N TYR A 313 -9.09 -24.78 10.51
CA TYR A 313 -8.63 -24.24 11.79
C TYR A 313 -8.58 -25.34 12.87
N ILE A 314 -7.84 -25.11 13.94
CA ILE A 314 -7.86 -25.94 15.16
C ILE A 314 -8.21 -25.06 16.38
N VAL A 315 -8.66 -25.72 17.46
CA VAL A 315 -8.82 -25.08 18.76
C VAL A 315 -7.67 -25.56 19.65
N ARG A 316 -6.88 -24.62 20.14
CA ARG A 316 -5.73 -24.90 20.99
C ARG A 316 -5.57 -23.78 22.03
N ASP A 317 -5.36 -24.16 23.30
CA ASP A 317 -5.14 -23.23 24.42
C ASP A 317 -6.28 -22.18 24.55
N ASP A 318 -7.53 -22.60 24.32
CA ASP A 318 -8.77 -21.81 24.31
C ASP A 318 -8.81 -20.74 23.18
N GLU A 319 -8.01 -20.91 22.14
CA GLU A 319 -7.99 -20.04 20.97
C GLU A 319 -8.25 -20.83 19.67
N VAL A 320 -8.89 -20.16 18.71
CA VAL A 320 -9.02 -20.66 17.33
C VAL A 320 -7.76 -20.28 16.55
N VAL A 321 -7.03 -21.28 16.05
CA VAL A 321 -5.79 -21.10 15.28
C VAL A 321 -6.02 -21.55 13.84
N ILE A 322 -5.72 -20.67 12.89
CA ILE A 322 -5.88 -20.94 11.45
C ILE A 322 -4.88 -22.01 11.00
N ILE A 323 -5.32 -22.91 10.12
CA ILE A 323 -4.47 -23.83 9.37
C ILE A 323 -4.33 -23.30 7.94
N ASP A 324 -3.10 -23.14 7.48
CA ASP A 324 -2.81 -22.77 6.08
C ASP A 324 -3.26 -23.91 5.13
N GLU A 325 -4.12 -23.56 4.19
CA GLU A 325 -4.73 -24.51 3.25
C GLU A 325 -3.69 -25.23 2.38
N PHE A 326 -2.58 -24.58 2.06
CA PHE A 326 -1.55 -25.10 1.15
C PHE A 326 -0.46 -25.86 1.87
N THR A 327 -0.04 -25.39 3.05
CA THR A 327 1.08 -26.00 3.79
C THR A 327 0.64 -26.90 4.93
N GLY A 328 -0.65 -26.82 5.34
CA GLY A 328 -1.16 -27.55 6.51
C GLY A 328 -0.54 -27.10 7.84
N ARG A 329 0.14 -25.93 7.85
CA ARG A 329 0.79 -25.40 9.05
C ARG A 329 -0.16 -24.54 9.86
N MET A 330 -0.05 -24.64 11.17
CA MET A 330 -0.73 -23.72 12.08
C MET A 330 -0.14 -22.33 11.98
N MET A 331 -1.00 -21.31 11.98
CA MET A 331 -0.63 -19.90 11.93
C MET A 331 -1.06 -19.17 13.22
N PRO A 332 -0.31 -19.33 14.33
CA PRO A 332 -0.63 -18.66 15.57
C PRO A 332 -0.56 -17.12 15.39
N GLY A 333 -1.51 -16.42 16.01
CA GLY A 333 -1.60 -14.96 15.93
C GLY A 333 -2.27 -14.41 14.67
N ARG A 334 -2.57 -15.26 13.67
CA ARG A 334 -3.39 -14.85 12.52
C ARG A 334 -4.88 -15.03 12.83
N ARG A 335 -5.68 -14.09 12.34
CA ARG A 335 -7.15 -14.12 12.49
C ARG A 335 -7.81 -13.94 11.12
N TYR A 336 -8.97 -14.58 10.92
CA TYR A 336 -9.83 -14.26 9.78
C TYR A 336 -10.41 -12.87 9.95
N SER A 337 -10.53 -12.14 8.85
CA SER A 337 -11.10 -10.79 8.80
C SER A 337 -12.64 -10.81 8.87
N GLU A 338 -13.23 -9.63 9.01
CA GLU A 338 -14.66 -9.36 8.83
C GLU A 338 -15.57 -10.08 9.84
N GLY A 339 -15.13 -10.31 11.07
CA GLY A 339 -15.94 -10.99 12.09
C GLY A 339 -16.03 -12.51 11.93
N LEU A 340 -15.43 -13.09 10.88
CA LEU A 340 -15.45 -14.55 10.68
C LEU A 340 -14.70 -15.31 11.78
N HIS A 341 -13.58 -14.75 12.27
CA HIS A 341 -12.83 -15.37 13.35
C HIS A 341 -13.65 -15.41 14.64
N GLN A 342 -14.33 -14.32 14.96
CA GLN A 342 -15.24 -14.21 16.08
C GLN A 342 -16.43 -15.18 15.95
N ALA A 343 -16.96 -15.33 14.74
CA ALA A 343 -18.00 -16.31 14.47
C ALA A 343 -17.51 -17.77 14.65
N LEU A 344 -16.23 -18.05 14.35
CA LEU A 344 -15.61 -19.36 14.63
C LEU A 344 -15.34 -19.55 16.12
N GLU A 345 -14.90 -18.52 16.84
CA GLU A 345 -14.75 -18.53 18.30
C GLU A 345 -16.09 -18.82 18.98
N ALA A 346 -17.17 -18.14 18.54
CA ALA A 346 -18.53 -18.40 19.04
C ALA A 346 -19.00 -19.82 18.72
N LYS A 347 -18.81 -20.31 17.48
CA LYS A 347 -19.14 -21.68 17.06
C LYS A 347 -18.44 -22.74 17.92
N GLU A 348 -17.18 -22.51 18.27
CA GLU A 348 -16.39 -23.44 19.07
C GLU A 348 -16.52 -23.18 20.58
N HIS A 349 -17.41 -22.25 21.00
CA HIS A 349 -17.65 -21.84 22.38
C HIS A 349 -16.36 -21.39 23.09
N GLN A 350 -15.47 -20.74 22.36
CA GLN A 350 -14.26 -20.10 22.89
C GLN A 350 -14.56 -18.66 23.32
N THR A 351 -13.63 -18.05 24.04
CA THR A 351 -13.74 -16.61 24.37
C THR A 351 -13.66 -15.80 23.11
N VAL A 352 -14.77 -15.14 22.73
CA VAL A 352 -14.82 -14.25 21.56
C VAL A 352 -13.97 -13.03 21.87
N GLN A 353 -12.88 -12.85 21.13
CA GLN A 353 -11.98 -11.71 21.31
C GLN A 353 -12.60 -10.46 20.67
N PRO A 354 -12.33 -9.27 21.22
CA PRO A 354 -12.81 -8.02 20.63
C PRO A 354 -12.43 -7.92 19.14
N GLU A 355 -13.35 -7.40 18.36
CA GLU A 355 -13.12 -7.10 16.96
C GLU A 355 -12.34 -5.79 16.85
N ASN A 356 -11.38 -5.72 15.91
CA ASN A 356 -10.75 -4.47 15.58
C ASN A 356 -11.67 -3.65 14.66
N GLN A 357 -12.04 -2.47 15.13
CA GLN A 357 -12.88 -1.54 14.38
C GLN A 357 -12.03 -0.71 13.43
N THR A 358 -12.48 -0.52 12.19
CA THR A 358 -11.91 0.46 11.27
C THR A 358 -12.14 1.87 11.83
N LEU A 359 -11.06 2.54 12.22
CA LEU A 359 -11.10 3.94 12.69
C LEU A 359 -11.06 4.91 11.53
N ALA A 360 -10.23 4.61 10.52
CA ALA A 360 -10.13 5.38 9.29
C ALA A 360 -9.59 4.50 8.17
N SER A 361 -10.02 4.77 6.93
CA SER A 361 -9.53 4.06 5.75
C SER A 361 -9.46 4.99 4.55
N ILE A 362 -8.55 4.71 3.61
CA ILE A 362 -8.46 5.38 2.32
C ILE A 362 -7.82 4.46 1.29
N THR A 363 -8.31 4.47 0.06
CA THR A 363 -7.62 3.80 -1.05
C THR A 363 -6.48 4.66 -1.58
N PHE A 364 -5.43 4.02 -2.13
CA PHE A 364 -4.34 4.76 -2.80
C PHE A 364 -4.88 5.65 -3.91
N GLN A 365 -5.87 5.17 -4.66
CA GLN A 365 -6.50 5.94 -5.72
C GLN A 365 -7.06 7.27 -5.19
N ASN A 366 -7.79 7.23 -4.10
CA ASN A 366 -8.39 8.42 -3.52
C ASN A 366 -7.36 9.30 -2.79
N TYR A 367 -6.34 8.70 -2.16
CA TYR A 367 -5.25 9.44 -1.55
C TYR A 367 -4.46 10.26 -2.58
N PHE A 368 -3.99 9.63 -3.66
CA PHE A 368 -3.18 10.34 -4.67
C PHE A 368 -3.99 11.36 -5.49
N ARG A 369 -5.31 11.25 -5.53
CA ARG A 369 -6.20 12.28 -6.10
C ARG A 369 -6.32 13.55 -5.25
N LEU A 370 -5.81 13.57 -4.02
CA LEU A 370 -5.75 14.77 -3.19
C LEU A 370 -4.70 15.76 -3.69
N TYR A 371 -3.67 15.29 -4.37
CA TYR A 371 -2.63 16.15 -4.89
C TYR A 371 -3.16 17.04 -6.01
N LYS A 372 -2.82 18.35 -5.95
CA LYS A 372 -3.17 19.31 -7.01
C LYS A 372 -2.49 18.98 -8.32
N LYS A 373 -1.26 18.43 -8.24
CA LYS A 373 -0.50 17.92 -9.36
C LYS A 373 0.17 16.61 -8.97
N LEU A 374 -0.04 15.59 -9.79
CA LEU A 374 0.52 14.26 -9.62
C LEU A 374 1.36 13.92 -10.85
N ALA A 375 2.51 13.30 -10.67
CA ALA A 375 3.34 12.77 -11.73
C ALA A 375 3.88 11.41 -11.34
N GLY A 376 4.35 10.64 -12.32
CA GLY A 376 4.90 9.33 -12.05
C GLY A 376 6.05 8.95 -12.97
N MET A 377 6.88 8.02 -12.53
CA MET A 377 7.93 7.46 -13.35
C MET A 377 8.04 5.94 -13.14
N THR A 378 8.27 5.23 -14.21
CA THR A 378 8.52 3.78 -14.22
C THR A 378 9.14 3.34 -15.53
N GLY A 379 9.55 2.09 -15.64
CA GLY A 379 10.02 1.49 -16.89
C GLY A 379 8.96 0.82 -17.75
N THR A 380 7.70 0.72 -17.27
CA THR A 380 6.69 -0.22 -17.79
C THR A 380 5.23 0.26 -17.64
N ALA A 381 4.93 1.54 -17.81
CA ALA A 381 3.59 2.08 -17.66
C ALA A 381 2.67 1.90 -18.89
N ALA A 382 3.25 1.82 -20.10
CA ALA A 382 2.49 1.87 -21.34
C ALA A 382 1.46 0.73 -21.49
N THR A 383 1.66 -0.41 -20.83
CA THR A 383 0.70 -1.52 -20.84
C THR A 383 -0.58 -1.21 -20.10
N GLU A 384 -0.54 -0.29 -19.12
CA GLU A 384 -1.63 0.12 -18.23
C GLU A 384 -2.04 1.59 -18.45
N ALA A 385 -1.68 2.18 -19.60
CA ALA A 385 -1.92 3.60 -19.90
C ALA A 385 -3.40 3.99 -19.79
N ASP A 386 -4.30 3.13 -20.25
CA ASP A 386 -5.75 3.36 -20.17
C ASP A 386 -6.21 3.45 -18.70
N GLU A 387 -5.65 2.64 -17.81
CA GLU A 387 -5.98 2.65 -16.39
C GLU A 387 -5.46 3.91 -15.70
N PHE A 388 -4.23 4.32 -15.98
CA PHE A 388 -3.67 5.57 -15.46
C PHE A 388 -4.50 6.78 -15.87
N PHE A 389 -4.92 6.83 -17.13
CA PHE A 389 -5.78 7.91 -17.62
C PHE A 389 -7.19 7.87 -16.99
N ASP A 390 -7.83 6.69 -16.95
CA ASP A 390 -9.19 6.55 -16.42
C ASP A 390 -9.28 6.94 -14.94
N ILE A 391 -8.34 6.46 -14.13
CA ILE A 391 -8.38 6.60 -12.67
C ILE A 391 -7.73 7.90 -12.20
N TYR A 392 -6.53 8.21 -12.68
CA TYR A 392 -5.69 9.29 -12.12
C TYR A 392 -5.59 10.50 -13.06
N LYS A 393 -6.10 10.41 -14.30
CA LYS A 393 -5.96 11.43 -15.34
C LYS A 393 -4.51 11.70 -15.74
N LEU A 394 -3.67 10.69 -15.68
CA LEU A 394 -2.27 10.73 -16.05
C LEU A 394 -2.07 10.14 -17.44
N ASP A 395 -1.45 10.90 -18.34
CA ASP A 395 -0.97 10.38 -19.62
C ASP A 395 0.36 9.66 -19.43
N VAL A 396 0.63 8.64 -20.24
CA VAL A 396 1.91 7.92 -20.25
C VAL A 396 2.71 8.31 -21.48
N LEU A 397 3.90 8.89 -21.26
CA LEU A 397 4.82 9.25 -22.33
C LEU A 397 6.06 8.34 -22.30
N GLU A 398 6.28 7.59 -23.38
CA GLU A 398 7.48 6.77 -23.56
C GLU A 398 8.67 7.67 -23.96
N ILE A 399 9.63 7.84 -23.05
CA ILE A 399 10.82 8.65 -23.27
C ILE A 399 11.84 7.83 -24.09
N PRO A 400 12.46 8.42 -25.13
CA PRO A 400 13.50 7.76 -25.91
C PRO A 400 14.68 7.32 -25.01
N LYS A 401 15.29 6.20 -25.34
CA LYS A 401 16.50 5.72 -24.67
C LYS A 401 17.71 6.54 -25.05
N ASN A 402 18.63 6.73 -24.09
CA ASN A 402 19.90 7.40 -24.36
C ASN A 402 20.78 6.58 -25.30
N LEU A 403 20.89 5.27 -25.04
CA LEU A 403 21.64 4.33 -25.88
C LEU A 403 20.75 3.18 -26.38
N PRO A 404 21.01 2.61 -27.59
CA PRO A 404 20.28 1.46 -28.09
C PRO A 404 20.43 0.25 -27.16
N VAL A 405 19.36 -0.56 -27.04
CA VAL A 405 19.41 -1.81 -26.26
C VAL A 405 20.18 -2.87 -26.99
N ALA A 406 21.23 -3.40 -26.38
CA ALA A 406 22.05 -4.51 -26.89
C ALA A 406 21.61 -5.89 -26.33
N ARG A 407 20.52 -5.95 -25.52
CA ARG A 407 19.96 -7.20 -24.97
C ARG A 407 19.27 -8.01 -26.06
N LEU A 408 19.51 -9.32 -26.06
CA LEU A 408 18.81 -10.30 -26.87
C LEU A 408 17.66 -10.92 -26.05
N ASP A 409 16.42 -10.70 -26.46
CA ASP A 409 15.25 -11.36 -25.91
C ASP A 409 14.90 -12.58 -26.75
N GLU A 410 15.10 -13.80 -26.23
CA GLU A 410 14.86 -15.07 -26.94
C GLU A 410 13.39 -15.50 -26.80
N ASP A 411 12.90 -16.37 -27.71
CA ASP A 411 11.58 -16.99 -27.64
C ASP A 411 11.45 -17.88 -26.40
N ASP A 412 10.24 -17.96 -25.88
CA ASP A 412 9.92 -18.79 -24.73
C ASP A 412 10.02 -20.29 -25.07
N GLU A 413 10.49 -21.09 -24.12
CA GLU A 413 10.47 -22.55 -24.19
C GLU A 413 9.35 -23.11 -23.32
N VAL A 414 8.44 -23.89 -23.90
CA VAL A 414 7.32 -24.48 -23.18
C VAL A 414 7.51 -26.00 -23.05
N TYR A 415 7.51 -26.48 -21.83
CA TYR A 415 7.64 -27.89 -21.44
C TYR A 415 6.30 -28.45 -20.98
N ARG A 416 6.15 -29.76 -21.00
CA ARG A 416 4.91 -30.41 -20.52
C ARG A 416 4.78 -30.33 -19.01
N THR A 417 5.85 -30.65 -18.29
CA THR A 417 5.84 -30.75 -16.83
C THR A 417 6.80 -29.75 -16.18
N GLN A 418 6.54 -29.44 -14.92
CA GLN A 418 7.44 -28.58 -14.13
C GLN A 418 8.84 -29.19 -13.95
N ASN A 419 8.94 -30.52 -13.82
CA ASN A 419 10.21 -31.20 -13.67
C ASN A 419 11.10 -31.05 -14.92
N GLU A 420 10.52 -31.19 -16.12
CA GLU A 420 11.22 -30.94 -17.39
C GLU A 420 11.71 -29.49 -17.49
N LYS A 421 10.86 -28.55 -17.10
CA LYS A 421 11.19 -27.12 -17.03
C LYS A 421 12.37 -26.84 -16.10
N TYR A 422 12.37 -27.38 -14.87
CA TYR A 422 13.47 -27.19 -13.92
C TYR A 422 14.77 -27.83 -14.40
N ALA A 423 14.69 -28.99 -15.07
CA ALA A 423 15.86 -29.61 -15.68
C ALA A 423 16.47 -28.74 -16.80
N ALA A 424 15.63 -28.11 -17.61
CA ALA A 424 16.06 -27.18 -18.67
C ALA A 424 16.67 -25.90 -18.08
N ILE A 425 16.07 -25.32 -17.04
CA ILE A 425 16.61 -24.15 -16.33
C ILE A 425 18.01 -24.49 -15.76
N LEU A 426 18.17 -25.64 -15.12
CA LEU A 426 19.47 -26.08 -14.57
C LEU A 426 20.52 -26.21 -15.67
N ALA A 427 20.17 -26.84 -16.79
CA ALA A 427 21.07 -27.00 -17.93
C ALA A 427 21.54 -25.66 -18.50
N GLU A 428 20.64 -24.67 -18.52
CA GLU A 428 20.94 -23.31 -19.00
C GLU A 428 21.83 -22.56 -18.00
N ILE A 429 21.55 -22.69 -16.68
CA ILE A 429 22.40 -22.15 -15.61
C ILE A 429 23.82 -22.74 -15.71
N GLU A 430 23.96 -24.04 -15.88
CA GLU A 430 25.27 -24.70 -16.04
C GLU A 430 26.03 -24.20 -17.27
N ARG A 431 25.29 -23.98 -18.37
CA ARG A 431 25.84 -23.46 -19.62
C ARG A 431 26.37 -22.04 -19.46
N ALA A 432 25.61 -21.18 -18.81
CA ALA A 432 26.00 -19.80 -18.50
C ALA A 432 27.17 -19.75 -17.51
N ASN A 433 27.10 -20.53 -16.43
CA ASN A 433 28.15 -20.58 -15.40
C ASN A 433 29.52 -21.03 -15.96
N LYS A 434 29.55 -21.96 -16.92
CA LYS A 434 30.80 -22.37 -17.60
C LYS A 434 31.50 -21.21 -18.29
N ARG A 435 30.75 -20.19 -18.73
CA ARG A 435 31.26 -18.96 -19.37
C ARG A 435 31.44 -17.83 -18.39
N LEU A 436 31.15 -18.04 -17.09
CA LEU A 436 31.13 -17.02 -16.06
C LEU A 436 30.08 -15.91 -16.29
N GLN A 437 29.07 -16.21 -17.10
CA GLN A 437 27.93 -15.30 -17.28
C GLN A 437 27.05 -15.29 -16.03
N PRO A 438 26.79 -14.14 -15.40
CA PRO A 438 25.88 -14.06 -14.27
C PRO A 438 24.42 -14.33 -14.70
N VAL A 439 23.67 -15.06 -13.87
CA VAL A 439 22.30 -15.48 -14.13
C VAL A 439 21.37 -15.00 -13.03
N LEU A 440 20.30 -14.30 -13.41
CA LEU A 440 19.19 -13.96 -12.52
C LEU A 440 17.97 -14.78 -12.92
N VAL A 441 17.51 -15.65 -12.02
CA VAL A 441 16.31 -16.46 -12.22
C VAL A 441 15.13 -15.83 -11.52
N GLY A 442 14.14 -15.37 -12.30
CA GLY A 442 12.88 -14.79 -11.78
C GLY A 442 11.84 -15.88 -11.51
N THR A 443 11.20 -15.83 -10.34
CA THR A 443 10.10 -16.71 -9.94
C THR A 443 8.88 -15.89 -9.50
N ALA A 444 7.65 -16.42 -9.65
CA ALA A 444 6.43 -15.68 -9.34
C ALA A 444 6.11 -15.66 -7.84
N SER A 445 6.58 -16.62 -7.05
CA SER A 445 6.30 -16.70 -5.62
C SER A 445 7.51 -17.12 -4.79
N ILE A 446 7.44 -16.88 -3.48
CA ILE A 446 8.46 -17.33 -2.51
C ILE A 446 8.61 -18.86 -2.56
N GLU A 447 7.48 -19.58 -2.55
CA GLU A 447 7.46 -21.04 -2.59
C GLU A 447 8.19 -21.60 -3.83
N LYS A 448 7.89 -21.04 -5.01
CA LYS A 448 8.55 -21.44 -6.27
C LYS A 448 10.05 -21.13 -6.26
N SER A 449 10.45 -20.05 -5.57
CA SER A 449 11.88 -19.73 -5.36
C SER A 449 12.57 -20.77 -4.49
N GLU A 450 11.91 -21.26 -3.44
CA GLU A 450 12.40 -22.28 -2.54
C GLU A 450 12.48 -23.67 -3.21
N VAL A 451 11.44 -24.04 -3.98
CA VAL A 451 11.45 -25.29 -4.76
C VAL A 451 12.64 -25.32 -5.72
N LEU A 452 12.90 -24.23 -6.44
CA LEU A 452 14.04 -24.13 -7.33
C LEU A 452 15.38 -24.14 -6.58
N ALA A 453 15.46 -23.49 -5.42
CA ALA A 453 16.64 -23.51 -4.56
C ALA A 453 16.97 -24.93 -4.08
N GLU A 454 15.95 -25.68 -3.63
CA GLU A 454 16.12 -27.09 -3.24
C GLU A 454 16.51 -27.98 -4.42
N TYR A 455 15.98 -27.69 -5.62
CA TYR A 455 16.38 -28.39 -6.83
C TYR A 455 17.86 -28.18 -7.18
N LEU A 456 18.35 -26.93 -7.04
CA LEU A 456 19.77 -26.60 -7.24
C LEU A 456 20.66 -27.28 -6.17
N LYS A 457 20.24 -27.30 -4.88
CA LYS A 457 20.99 -28.00 -3.81
C LYS A 457 21.15 -29.48 -4.10
N LYS A 458 20.09 -30.15 -4.56
CA LYS A 458 20.12 -31.57 -4.96
C LYS A 458 21.11 -31.84 -6.11
N ASN A 459 21.37 -30.84 -6.96
CA ASN A 459 22.32 -30.92 -8.08
C ASN A 459 23.72 -30.38 -7.74
N GLY A 460 24.04 -30.24 -6.47
CA GLY A 460 25.38 -29.95 -5.95
C GLY A 460 25.74 -28.46 -5.88
N TYR A 461 24.78 -27.56 -6.03
CA TYR A 461 24.96 -26.12 -5.76
C TYR A 461 24.82 -25.85 -4.27
N LYS A 462 25.53 -24.82 -3.78
CA LYS A 462 25.46 -24.37 -2.37
C LYS A 462 24.90 -22.96 -2.30
N GLN A 463 23.95 -22.75 -1.40
CA GLN A 463 23.41 -21.44 -1.14
C GLN A 463 24.42 -20.60 -0.37
N ILE A 464 24.59 -19.33 -0.76
CA ILE A 464 25.43 -18.35 -0.07
C ILE A 464 24.66 -17.86 1.15
N ASP A 465 25.33 -17.87 2.31
CA ASP A 465 24.82 -17.24 3.53
C ASP A 465 25.44 -15.87 3.69
N PHE A 466 24.68 -14.82 3.39
CA PHE A 466 25.12 -13.43 3.46
C PHE A 466 25.30 -12.93 4.91
N GLY A 467 24.85 -13.65 5.92
CA GLY A 467 25.17 -13.40 7.32
C GLY A 467 26.63 -13.69 7.67
N ASN A 468 27.36 -14.42 6.80
CA ASN A 468 28.77 -14.73 7.00
C ASN A 468 29.66 -13.83 6.12
N PRO A 469 30.48 -12.94 6.69
CA PRO A 469 31.33 -12.02 5.92
C PRO A 469 32.27 -12.67 4.90
N GLY A 470 32.68 -13.95 5.12
CA GLY A 470 33.54 -14.70 4.21
C GLY A 470 32.81 -15.49 3.12
N ALA A 471 31.50 -15.43 3.05
CA ALA A 471 30.72 -16.24 2.12
C ALA A 471 30.95 -15.84 0.64
N LEU A 472 31.11 -14.56 0.38
CA LEU A 472 31.33 -13.98 -0.95
C LEU A 472 32.78 -14.17 -1.46
N GLU A 473 33.76 -14.31 -0.56
CA GLU A 473 35.17 -14.49 -0.97
C GLU A 473 35.35 -15.73 -1.88
N LYS A 474 34.58 -16.77 -1.67
CA LYS A 474 34.61 -17.96 -2.54
C LYS A 474 34.12 -17.64 -3.98
N LEU A 475 33.13 -16.76 -4.11
CA LEU A 475 32.64 -16.31 -5.40
C LEU A 475 33.68 -15.41 -6.08
N TYR A 476 34.28 -14.46 -5.37
CA TYR A 476 35.31 -13.57 -5.88
C TYR A 476 36.60 -14.34 -6.25
N ALA A 477 37.05 -15.28 -5.40
CA ALA A 477 38.20 -16.12 -5.71
C ALA A 477 37.98 -16.96 -6.97
N ALA A 478 36.78 -17.53 -7.15
CA ALA A 478 36.43 -18.25 -8.36
C ALA A 478 36.42 -17.33 -9.61
N ALA A 479 35.85 -16.13 -9.47
CA ALA A 479 35.84 -15.10 -10.52
C ALA A 479 37.25 -14.64 -10.89
N ARG A 480 38.13 -14.37 -9.91
CA ARG A 480 39.55 -14.06 -10.12
C ARG A 480 40.31 -15.20 -10.83
N ALA A 481 40.00 -16.46 -10.50
CA ALA A 481 40.59 -17.64 -11.11
C ALA A 481 40.04 -17.99 -12.48
N GLY A 482 38.98 -17.32 -12.94
CA GLY A 482 38.28 -17.63 -14.19
C GLY A 482 37.61 -19.02 -14.18
N LYS A 483 37.15 -19.48 -13.03
CA LYS A 483 36.53 -20.80 -12.85
C LYS A 483 35.09 -20.70 -12.40
N PRO A 484 34.17 -21.57 -12.88
CA PRO A 484 32.80 -21.60 -12.44
C PRO A 484 32.68 -21.98 -10.95
N ALA A 485 31.84 -21.27 -10.20
CA ALA A 485 31.49 -21.61 -8.84
C ALA A 485 30.07 -22.22 -8.79
N LYS A 486 29.89 -23.32 -8.06
CA LYS A 486 28.56 -23.89 -7.81
C LYS A 486 27.92 -23.25 -6.58
N LEU A 487 27.75 -21.93 -6.64
CA LEU A 487 27.17 -21.11 -5.59
C LEU A 487 25.94 -20.36 -6.12
N PHE A 488 24.92 -20.18 -5.27
CA PHE A 488 23.75 -19.40 -5.61
C PHE A 488 23.23 -18.61 -4.42
N ALA A 489 22.54 -17.50 -4.70
CA ALA A 489 21.84 -16.66 -3.74
C ALA A 489 20.33 -16.77 -3.93
N VAL A 490 19.56 -16.59 -2.86
CA VAL A 490 18.08 -16.48 -2.91
C VAL A 490 17.68 -15.13 -2.38
N LEU A 491 16.87 -14.43 -3.17
CA LEU A 491 16.33 -13.10 -2.87
C LEU A 491 14.81 -13.17 -2.86
N ASN A 492 14.23 -13.22 -1.67
CA ASN A 492 12.79 -13.18 -1.44
C ASN A 492 12.49 -12.40 -0.16
N ALA A 493 11.22 -12.16 0.16
CA ALA A 493 10.80 -11.35 1.30
C ALA A 493 11.34 -11.82 2.67
N ARG A 494 11.81 -13.07 2.79
CA ARG A 494 12.43 -13.58 4.02
C ARG A 494 13.84 -13.03 4.27
N PHE A 495 14.51 -12.50 3.23
CA PHE A 495 15.88 -11.98 3.27
C PHE A 495 15.93 -10.47 3.05
N HIS A 496 14.94 -9.76 3.52
CA HIS A 496 14.77 -8.33 3.26
C HIS A 496 15.96 -7.46 3.70
N GLU A 497 16.55 -7.77 4.85
CA GLU A 497 17.73 -7.07 5.35
C GLU A 497 18.99 -7.27 4.50
N GLN A 498 19.06 -8.40 3.78
CA GLN A 498 20.20 -8.75 2.92
C GLN A 498 19.97 -8.42 1.45
N GLU A 499 18.79 -7.92 1.11
CA GLU A 499 18.35 -7.68 -0.27
C GLU A 499 19.35 -6.83 -1.05
N ALA A 500 19.76 -5.70 -0.50
CA ALA A 500 20.67 -4.78 -1.16
C ALA A 500 22.04 -5.43 -1.48
N TYR A 501 22.52 -6.31 -0.59
CA TYR A 501 23.78 -7.05 -0.79
C TYR A 501 23.65 -8.10 -1.88
N ILE A 502 22.58 -8.88 -1.86
CA ILE A 502 22.34 -9.93 -2.86
C ILE A 502 22.24 -9.33 -4.26
N VAL A 503 21.53 -8.19 -4.39
CA VAL A 503 21.39 -7.48 -5.67
C VAL A 503 22.71 -6.88 -6.13
N ALA A 504 23.48 -6.29 -5.21
CA ALA A 504 24.77 -5.71 -5.51
C ALA A 504 25.74 -6.71 -6.15
N GLU A 505 25.71 -7.96 -5.70
CA GLU A 505 26.62 -9.02 -6.15
C GLU A 505 26.05 -9.90 -7.27
N ALA A 506 24.81 -9.69 -7.69
CA ALA A 506 24.16 -10.46 -8.75
C ALA A 506 24.83 -10.30 -10.14
N GLY A 507 25.65 -9.24 -10.33
CA GLY A 507 26.41 -8.97 -11.57
C GLY A 507 27.84 -9.53 -11.59
N VAL A 508 28.30 -10.22 -10.53
CA VAL A 508 29.65 -10.81 -10.44
C VAL A 508 29.76 -12.01 -11.39
N PRO A 509 30.95 -12.25 -12.02
CA PRO A 509 31.13 -13.39 -12.92
C PRO A 509 30.72 -14.71 -12.29
N GLY A 510 29.83 -15.46 -12.95
CA GLY A 510 29.31 -16.74 -12.48
C GLY A 510 28.35 -16.68 -11.28
N ALA A 511 27.89 -15.52 -10.85
CA ALA A 511 26.86 -15.39 -9.86
C ALA A 511 25.53 -15.98 -10.34
N ILE A 512 24.83 -16.70 -9.49
CA ILE A 512 23.50 -17.24 -9.74
C ILE A 512 22.58 -16.71 -8.65
N THR A 513 21.57 -15.94 -9.03
CA THR A 513 20.60 -15.33 -8.08
C THR A 513 19.20 -15.79 -8.44
N ILE A 514 18.49 -16.41 -7.50
CA ILE A 514 17.06 -16.72 -7.61
C ILE A 514 16.32 -15.58 -6.92
N ALA A 515 15.47 -14.86 -7.64
CA ALA A 515 14.75 -13.72 -7.11
C ALA A 515 13.24 -13.88 -7.32
N THR A 516 12.44 -13.55 -6.30
CA THR A 516 11.01 -13.31 -6.52
C THR A 516 10.83 -11.98 -7.25
N ASN A 517 9.71 -11.87 -7.92
CA ASN A 517 9.36 -10.78 -8.83
C ASN A 517 9.62 -9.37 -8.25
N MET A 518 9.17 -9.10 -7.02
CA MET A 518 9.28 -7.78 -6.38
C MET A 518 10.65 -7.53 -5.74
N ALA A 519 11.40 -8.58 -5.45
CA ALA A 519 12.67 -8.47 -4.75
C ALA A 519 13.73 -7.75 -5.59
N GLY A 520 14.47 -6.84 -4.98
CA GLY A 520 15.51 -6.03 -5.63
C GLY A 520 14.97 -4.93 -6.57
N ARG A 521 13.68 -4.56 -6.47
CA ARG A 521 13.11 -3.47 -7.26
C ARG A 521 13.70 -2.13 -6.81
N GLY A 522 13.91 -1.21 -7.76
CA GLY A 522 14.54 0.08 -7.48
C GLY A 522 16.05 0.03 -7.26
N THR A 523 16.66 -1.18 -7.26
CA THR A 523 18.11 -1.36 -7.12
C THR A 523 18.72 -1.82 -8.45
N ASP A 524 19.86 -1.19 -8.82
CA ASP A 524 20.56 -1.49 -10.06
C ASP A 524 21.52 -2.67 -9.90
N ILE A 525 21.52 -3.61 -10.85
CA ILE A 525 22.50 -4.69 -10.94
C ILE A 525 23.67 -4.22 -11.82
N LYS A 526 24.78 -3.89 -11.21
CA LYS A 526 26.00 -3.46 -11.91
C LYS A 526 26.80 -4.68 -12.37
N LEU A 527 27.20 -4.73 -13.64
CA LEU A 527 28.07 -5.80 -14.16
C LEU A 527 29.45 -5.72 -13.49
N GLY A 528 29.91 -6.82 -12.94
CA GLY A 528 31.14 -6.90 -12.16
C GLY A 528 30.93 -6.74 -10.63
N GLY A 529 29.75 -6.39 -10.17
CA GLY A 529 29.41 -6.11 -8.77
C GLY A 529 29.33 -4.63 -8.44
N SER A 530 28.85 -4.28 -7.25
CA SER A 530 28.75 -2.88 -6.79
C SER A 530 30.03 -2.39 -6.12
N LEU A 531 30.73 -1.47 -6.78
CA LEU A 531 31.95 -0.87 -6.26
C LEU A 531 31.73 -0.21 -4.89
N GLU A 532 30.66 0.60 -4.75
CA GLU A 532 30.38 1.37 -3.56
C GLU A 532 30.09 0.45 -2.35
N MET A 533 29.35 -0.62 -2.58
CA MET A 533 28.97 -1.57 -1.55
C MET A 533 30.15 -2.43 -1.09
N ARG A 534 30.97 -2.86 -2.04
CA ARG A 534 32.22 -3.58 -1.72
C ARG A 534 33.20 -2.72 -0.94
N ILE A 535 33.38 -1.45 -1.32
CA ILE A 535 34.21 -0.51 -0.56
C ILE A 535 33.67 -0.37 0.85
N ALA A 536 32.36 -0.13 1.02
CA ALA A 536 31.75 0.04 2.32
C ALA A 536 31.94 -1.18 3.24
N GLN A 537 31.87 -2.39 2.70
CA GLN A 537 32.00 -3.64 3.46
C GLN A 537 33.44 -4.05 3.73
N GLU A 538 34.26 -4.10 2.67
CA GLU A 538 35.62 -4.65 2.75
C GLU A 538 36.57 -3.69 3.48
N THR A 539 36.24 -2.37 3.50
CA THR A 539 37.06 -1.38 4.22
C THR A 539 36.49 -0.96 5.59
N ALA A 540 35.33 -1.48 6.02
CA ALA A 540 34.67 -1.07 7.28
C ALA A 540 35.52 -1.33 8.55
N GLY A 541 36.45 -2.32 8.50
CA GLY A 541 37.32 -2.70 9.61
C GLY A 541 38.76 -2.14 9.50
N ILE A 542 39.07 -1.34 8.47
CA ILE A 542 40.42 -0.83 8.22
C ILE A 542 40.54 0.59 8.76
N GLU A 543 41.30 0.75 9.82
CA GLU A 543 41.54 2.07 10.46
C GLU A 543 42.68 2.88 9.77
N ASP A 544 43.63 2.20 9.12
CA ASP A 544 44.74 2.84 8.41
C ASP A 544 44.29 3.36 7.04
N GLU A 545 44.34 4.69 6.87
CA GLU A 545 43.93 5.33 5.60
C GLU A 545 44.78 4.89 4.38
N ALA A 546 46.05 4.57 4.55
CA ALA A 546 46.93 4.12 3.46
C ALA A 546 46.58 2.67 3.05
N GLU A 547 46.26 1.82 4.01
CA GLU A 547 45.79 0.44 3.75
C GLU A 547 44.41 0.45 3.12
N LYS A 548 43.51 1.28 3.62
CA LYS A 548 42.17 1.51 3.07
C LYS A 548 42.21 2.00 1.63
N ALA A 549 43.08 2.97 1.32
CA ALA A 549 43.26 3.46 -0.06
C ALA A 549 43.73 2.36 -1.00
N LYS A 550 44.66 1.52 -0.54
CA LYS A 550 45.17 0.38 -1.33
C LYS A 550 44.11 -0.68 -1.58
N GLU A 551 43.30 -0.98 -0.58
CA GLU A 551 42.20 -1.93 -0.70
C GLU A 551 41.13 -1.40 -1.68
N ILE A 552 40.79 -0.11 -1.59
CA ILE A 552 39.87 0.53 -2.55
C ILE A 552 40.39 0.41 -3.99
N GLU A 553 41.67 0.58 -4.23
CA GLU A 553 42.25 0.48 -5.56
C GLU A 553 42.21 -0.96 -6.08
N GLN A 554 42.42 -1.95 -5.19
CA GLN A 554 42.28 -3.35 -5.52
C GLN A 554 40.85 -3.75 -5.86
N ILE A 555 39.87 -3.27 -5.07
CA ILE A 555 38.44 -3.48 -5.32
C ILE A 555 38.04 -2.88 -6.67
N LYS A 556 38.48 -1.67 -7.00
CA LYS A 556 38.24 -1.03 -8.31
C LYS A 556 38.78 -1.89 -9.46
N ALA A 557 40.01 -2.36 -9.32
CA ALA A 557 40.63 -3.23 -10.36
C ALA A 557 39.90 -4.56 -10.51
N ASP A 558 39.43 -5.16 -9.42
CA ASP A 558 38.63 -6.38 -9.45
C ASP A 558 37.29 -6.18 -10.15
N VAL A 559 36.55 -5.13 -9.79
CA VAL A 559 35.22 -4.84 -10.38
C VAL A 559 35.36 -4.60 -11.90
N GLU A 560 36.37 -3.85 -12.34
CA GLU A 560 36.57 -3.60 -13.77
C GLU A 560 36.94 -4.87 -14.50
N ARG A 561 37.82 -5.69 -13.94
CA ARG A 561 38.17 -7.01 -14.49
C ARG A 561 36.97 -7.95 -14.56
N PHE A 562 36.13 -7.96 -13.51
CA PHE A 562 34.92 -8.79 -13.48
C PHE A 562 33.93 -8.32 -14.54
N ARG A 563 33.76 -7.01 -14.70
CA ARG A 563 32.97 -6.43 -15.77
C ARG A 563 33.43 -6.89 -17.15
N GLU A 564 34.73 -6.83 -17.42
CA GLU A 564 35.26 -7.32 -18.70
C GLU A 564 34.98 -8.81 -18.95
N ILE A 565 35.11 -9.66 -17.92
CA ILE A 565 34.79 -11.08 -18.02
C ILE A 565 33.33 -11.29 -18.40
N VAL A 566 32.42 -10.60 -17.72
CA VAL A 566 30.99 -10.71 -17.97
C VAL A 566 30.59 -10.19 -19.37
N LEU A 567 31.18 -9.11 -19.81
CA LEU A 567 30.93 -8.56 -21.15
C LEU A 567 31.41 -9.51 -22.28
N LYS A 568 32.54 -10.22 -22.06
CA LYS A 568 33.12 -11.19 -22.99
C LYS A 568 32.51 -12.61 -22.92
N ALA A 569 31.53 -12.85 -22.04
CA ALA A 569 30.89 -14.15 -21.83
C ALA A 569 29.89 -14.53 -22.93
N GLU A 570 30.26 -14.31 -24.18
CA GLU A 570 29.44 -14.59 -25.36
C GLU A 570 29.34 -16.10 -25.68
N GLU A 571 28.30 -16.51 -26.39
CA GLU A 571 28.08 -17.87 -26.88
C GLU A 571 27.79 -17.87 -28.38
N ILE A 572 28.57 -18.61 -29.15
CA ILE A 572 28.29 -18.82 -30.56
C ILE A 572 27.52 -20.15 -30.69
N VAL A 573 26.27 -20.07 -31.12
CA VAL A 573 25.40 -21.24 -31.30
C VAL A 573 25.19 -21.49 -32.78
N GLU A 574 25.41 -22.71 -33.20
CA GLU A 574 25.11 -23.15 -34.55
C GLU A 574 23.63 -23.52 -34.68
N ILE A 575 22.86 -22.75 -35.46
CA ILE A 575 21.43 -22.99 -35.66
C ILE A 575 21.18 -23.98 -36.82
N GLU A 576 21.97 -23.91 -37.89
CA GLU A 576 21.88 -24.80 -39.01
C GLU A 576 23.26 -25.33 -39.37
N PRO A 577 23.44 -26.66 -39.40
CA PRO A 577 24.72 -27.23 -39.77
C PRO A 577 25.08 -26.91 -41.23
N ALA A 578 26.37 -26.83 -41.51
CA ALA A 578 26.85 -26.60 -42.88
C ALA A 578 26.31 -27.68 -43.83
N LYS A 579 25.62 -27.24 -44.89
CA LYS A 579 25.13 -28.14 -45.96
C LYS A 579 25.83 -27.84 -47.28
N GLY A 580 26.76 -28.70 -47.68
CA GLY A 580 27.53 -28.55 -48.89
C GLY A 580 28.43 -27.29 -48.89
N ALA A 581 28.25 -26.40 -49.88
CA ALA A 581 29.02 -25.16 -49.99
C ALA A 581 28.45 -24.00 -49.14
N LYS A 582 27.29 -24.18 -48.43
CA LYS A 582 26.72 -23.18 -47.52
C LYS A 582 27.38 -23.33 -46.15
N PRO A 583 27.96 -22.22 -45.58
CA PRO A 583 28.51 -22.26 -44.23
C PRO A 583 27.42 -22.49 -43.20
N ALA A 584 27.78 -23.01 -42.05
CA ALA A 584 26.87 -23.12 -40.89
C ALA A 584 26.30 -21.72 -40.52
N LYS A 585 25.02 -21.70 -40.21
CA LYS A 585 24.39 -20.47 -39.75
C LYS A 585 24.51 -20.38 -38.24
N THR A 586 25.31 -19.44 -37.77
CA THR A 586 25.58 -19.24 -36.37
C THR A 586 24.88 -17.98 -35.87
N VAL A 587 24.44 -17.99 -34.63
CA VAL A 587 23.95 -16.81 -33.87
C VAL A 587 24.84 -16.61 -32.67
N THR A 588 25.33 -15.38 -32.51
CA THR A 588 26.08 -14.99 -31.33
C THR A 588 25.10 -14.53 -30.26
N ARG A 589 25.06 -15.23 -29.13
CA ARG A 589 24.34 -14.83 -27.93
C ARG A 589 25.25 -13.92 -27.12
N PRO A 590 24.81 -12.70 -26.76
CA PRO A 590 25.65 -11.73 -26.08
C PRO A 590 26.00 -12.17 -24.65
N GLY A 591 27.12 -11.67 -24.13
CA GLY A 591 27.47 -11.70 -22.72
C GLY A 591 26.56 -10.80 -21.86
N GLY A 592 27.06 -10.33 -20.72
CA GLY A 592 26.30 -9.51 -19.79
C GLY A 592 25.38 -10.34 -18.87
N LEU A 593 24.43 -9.69 -18.19
CA LEU A 593 23.51 -10.38 -17.29
C LEU A 593 22.46 -11.19 -18.07
N TYR A 594 22.32 -12.45 -17.71
CA TYR A 594 21.32 -13.35 -18.30
C TYR A 594 20.10 -13.48 -17.39
N ILE A 595 18.93 -13.10 -17.88
CA ILE A 595 17.65 -13.23 -17.20
C ILE A 595 16.97 -14.53 -17.62
N VAL A 596 16.64 -15.37 -16.65
CA VAL A 596 15.88 -16.61 -16.83
C VAL A 596 14.55 -16.44 -16.11
N GLY A 597 13.44 -16.38 -16.83
CA GLY A 597 12.10 -16.42 -16.23
C GLY A 597 11.65 -17.87 -16.04
N SER A 598 11.28 -18.28 -14.85
CA SER A 598 10.79 -19.65 -14.59
C SER A 598 9.30 -19.82 -14.94
N GLU A 599 8.60 -18.73 -15.19
CA GLU A 599 7.20 -18.68 -15.60
C GLU A 599 6.83 -17.29 -16.11
N ARG A 600 5.66 -17.14 -16.75
CA ARG A 600 5.05 -15.86 -17.08
C ARG A 600 4.18 -15.40 -15.93
N HIS A 601 4.22 -14.12 -15.63
CA HIS A 601 3.38 -13.49 -14.63
C HIS A 601 1.99 -13.15 -15.19
N GLU A 602 1.06 -12.82 -14.32
CA GLU A 602 -0.29 -12.40 -14.71
C GLU A 602 -0.30 -11.11 -15.56
N SER A 603 0.68 -10.25 -15.39
CA SER A 603 0.84 -9.02 -16.16
C SER A 603 2.14 -9.03 -16.98
N ARG A 604 2.04 -8.61 -18.26
CA ARG A 604 3.19 -8.42 -19.17
C ARG A 604 4.19 -7.41 -18.63
N ARG A 605 3.70 -6.46 -17.87
CA ARG A 605 4.49 -5.42 -17.21
C ARG A 605 5.57 -6.03 -16.32
N ILE A 606 5.19 -6.99 -15.49
CA ILE A 606 6.10 -7.69 -14.58
C ILE A 606 7.19 -8.44 -15.34
N ASP A 607 6.82 -9.14 -16.42
CA ASP A 607 7.79 -9.80 -17.30
C ASP A 607 8.78 -8.80 -17.92
N ASN A 608 8.30 -7.63 -18.33
CA ASN A 608 9.13 -6.57 -18.89
C ASN A 608 10.06 -5.94 -17.84
N GLN A 609 9.62 -5.82 -16.58
CA GLN A 609 10.46 -5.38 -15.46
C GLN A 609 11.59 -6.38 -15.17
N LEU A 610 11.27 -7.67 -15.20
CA LEU A 610 12.28 -8.73 -15.02
C LEU A 610 13.32 -8.66 -16.15
N ARG A 611 12.88 -8.60 -17.42
CA ARG A 611 13.77 -8.41 -18.58
C ARG A 611 14.60 -7.12 -18.48
N GLY A 612 13.99 -6.05 -18.00
CA GLY A 612 14.62 -4.73 -17.83
C GLY A 612 15.76 -4.66 -16.83
N ARG A 613 15.99 -5.72 -16.04
CA ARG A 613 17.16 -5.80 -15.15
C ARG A 613 18.46 -6.04 -15.92
N SER A 614 18.39 -6.45 -17.18
CA SER A 614 19.52 -6.67 -18.08
C SER A 614 19.50 -5.73 -19.29
N GLY A 615 20.65 -5.48 -19.90
CA GLY A 615 20.78 -4.64 -21.09
C GLY A 615 20.60 -3.16 -20.82
N ARG A 616 21.18 -2.64 -19.73
CA ARG A 616 21.09 -1.23 -19.28
C ARG A 616 22.18 -0.40 -19.91
N GLN A 617 21.88 0.85 -20.25
CA GLN A 617 22.84 1.84 -20.82
C GLN A 617 23.73 1.27 -21.92
N GLY A 618 23.16 0.46 -22.83
CA GLY A 618 23.90 -0.15 -23.95
C GLY A 618 24.71 -1.40 -23.59
N ASP A 619 24.74 -1.83 -22.32
CA ASP A 619 25.38 -3.10 -21.96
C ASP A 619 24.70 -4.28 -22.65
N PRO A 620 25.46 -5.31 -23.06
CA PRO A 620 24.91 -6.53 -23.60
C PRO A 620 24.13 -7.29 -22.53
N GLY A 621 23.23 -8.16 -22.96
CA GLY A 621 22.44 -8.98 -22.04
C GLY A 621 21.57 -9.96 -22.78
N ARG A 622 20.90 -10.82 -22.02
CA ARG A 622 20.06 -11.88 -22.58
C ARG A 622 18.85 -12.13 -21.70
N SER A 623 17.71 -12.46 -22.29
CA SER A 623 16.54 -12.91 -21.53
C SER A 623 15.86 -14.09 -22.22
N LYS A 624 15.33 -15.03 -21.41
CA LYS A 624 14.59 -16.20 -21.87
C LYS A 624 13.63 -16.68 -20.80
N PHE A 625 12.42 -17.11 -21.19
CA PHE A 625 11.44 -17.71 -20.29
C PHE A 625 11.32 -19.20 -20.54
N PHE A 626 11.23 -19.96 -19.46
CA PHE A 626 11.01 -21.40 -19.40
C PHE A 626 9.66 -21.67 -18.74
N LEU A 627 8.74 -22.24 -19.46
CA LEU A 627 7.34 -22.39 -19.07
C LEU A 627 6.96 -23.87 -18.99
N SER A 628 5.95 -24.19 -18.22
CA SER A 628 5.32 -25.49 -18.16
C SER A 628 3.82 -25.37 -18.42
N LEU A 629 3.19 -26.40 -19.00
CA LEU A 629 1.74 -26.49 -19.10
C LEU A 629 1.05 -26.58 -17.73
N GLU A 630 1.83 -26.94 -16.69
CA GLU A 630 1.38 -26.99 -15.29
C GLU A 630 1.47 -25.63 -14.55
N ASP A 631 2.04 -24.59 -15.19
CA ASP A 631 2.11 -23.25 -14.60
C ASP A 631 0.72 -22.61 -14.50
N ASP A 632 0.48 -21.80 -13.46
CA ASP A 632 -0.83 -21.25 -13.12
C ASP A 632 -1.48 -20.50 -14.28
N LEU A 633 -0.74 -19.63 -14.97
CA LEU A 633 -1.22 -18.92 -16.13
C LEU A 633 -1.65 -19.87 -17.26
N MET A 634 -0.92 -20.98 -17.47
CA MET A 634 -1.22 -21.97 -18.50
C MET A 634 -2.47 -22.78 -18.13
N ARG A 635 -2.68 -23.11 -16.86
CA ARG A 635 -3.87 -23.82 -16.35
C ARG A 635 -5.16 -23.02 -16.55
N ILE A 636 -5.14 -21.71 -16.35
CA ILE A 636 -6.28 -20.81 -16.58
C ILE A 636 -6.77 -20.89 -18.03
N PHE A 637 -5.89 -21.16 -19.00
CA PHE A 637 -6.22 -21.16 -20.44
C PHE A 637 -6.48 -22.54 -21.05
N GLY A 638 -6.66 -23.59 -20.24
CA GLY A 638 -7.09 -24.93 -20.68
C GLY A 638 -5.93 -25.78 -21.19
N SER A 639 -4.88 -25.90 -20.37
CA SER A 639 -3.70 -26.74 -20.57
C SER A 639 -4.04 -28.18 -20.96
N ASP A 640 -5.13 -28.77 -20.45
CA ASP A 640 -5.54 -30.16 -20.72
C ASP A 640 -5.82 -30.43 -22.21
N ARG A 641 -6.47 -29.46 -22.88
CA ARG A 641 -6.73 -29.57 -24.33
C ARG A 641 -5.43 -29.40 -25.14
N LEU A 642 -4.55 -28.54 -24.67
CA LEU A 642 -3.26 -28.30 -25.29
C LEU A 642 -2.34 -29.51 -25.12
N ASP A 643 -2.26 -30.10 -23.92
CA ASP A 643 -1.47 -31.32 -23.67
C ASP A 643 -1.94 -32.49 -24.53
N THR A 644 -3.25 -32.73 -24.62
CA THR A 644 -3.82 -33.78 -25.48
C THR A 644 -3.50 -33.55 -26.96
N MET A 645 -3.50 -32.30 -27.42
CA MET A 645 -3.16 -31.94 -28.78
C MET A 645 -1.67 -32.15 -29.08
N LEU A 646 -0.81 -31.77 -28.13
CA LEU A 646 0.64 -31.89 -28.26
C LEU A 646 1.13 -33.34 -28.22
N GLN A 647 0.50 -34.18 -27.38
CA GLN A 647 0.75 -35.62 -27.40
C GLN A 647 0.41 -36.25 -28.77
N ARG A 648 -0.69 -35.82 -29.39
CA ARG A 648 -1.06 -36.26 -30.75
C ARG A 648 -0.09 -35.77 -31.85
N LEU A 649 0.60 -34.66 -31.61
CA LEU A 649 1.62 -34.11 -32.50
C LEU A 649 3.00 -34.81 -32.36
N GLY A 650 3.12 -35.76 -31.43
CA GLY A 650 4.31 -36.62 -31.30
C GLY A 650 5.46 -35.98 -30.53
N LEU A 651 5.20 -34.99 -29.65
CA LEU A 651 6.23 -34.44 -28.75
C LEU A 651 6.75 -35.51 -27.81
N LYS A 652 8.07 -35.64 -27.75
CA LYS A 652 8.76 -36.55 -26.85
C LYS A 652 8.95 -35.89 -25.48
N GLU A 653 9.11 -36.71 -24.46
CA GLU A 653 9.48 -36.28 -23.13
C GLU A 653 10.81 -35.49 -23.15
N GLY A 654 10.83 -34.28 -22.53
CA GLY A 654 12.00 -33.40 -22.51
C GLY A 654 12.20 -32.50 -23.74
N GLU A 655 11.35 -32.58 -24.77
CA GLU A 655 11.39 -31.65 -25.92
C GLU A 655 10.58 -30.38 -25.61
N ALA A 656 11.27 -29.20 -25.80
CA ALA A 656 10.62 -27.90 -25.69
C ALA A 656 9.85 -27.55 -26.94
N ILE A 657 8.73 -26.87 -26.75
CA ILE A 657 7.99 -26.24 -27.81
C ILE A 657 8.46 -24.80 -27.95
N ILE A 658 9.08 -24.48 -29.06
CA ILE A 658 9.56 -23.15 -29.40
C ILE A 658 8.84 -22.70 -30.67
N HIS A 659 7.83 -21.87 -30.53
CA HIS A 659 7.09 -21.34 -31.67
C HIS A 659 6.49 -19.95 -31.40
N PRO A 660 6.67 -18.96 -32.29
CA PRO A 660 6.18 -17.59 -32.14
C PRO A 660 4.64 -17.49 -31.93
N TRP A 661 3.86 -18.51 -32.37
CA TRP A 661 2.42 -18.56 -32.15
C TRP A 661 2.08 -18.74 -30.66
N ILE A 662 2.90 -19.48 -29.91
CA ILE A 662 2.69 -19.70 -28.47
C ILE A 662 2.92 -18.39 -27.72
N ASN A 663 3.97 -17.65 -28.06
CA ASN A 663 4.21 -16.34 -27.45
C ASN A 663 3.03 -15.38 -27.64
N LYS A 664 2.44 -15.36 -28.84
CA LYS A 664 1.23 -14.55 -29.10
C LYS A 664 -0.02 -15.03 -28.35
N ALA A 665 -0.14 -16.34 -28.16
CA ALA A 665 -1.26 -16.89 -27.40
C ALA A 665 -1.14 -16.54 -25.91
N LEU A 666 0.06 -16.64 -25.34
CA LEU A 666 0.38 -16.23 -23.98
C LEU A 666 0.16 -14.74 -23.75
N GLU A 667 0.62 -13.91 -24.68
CA GLU A 667 0.40 -12.46 -24.62
C GLU A 667 -1.10 -12.10 -24.57
N LYS A 668 -1.90 -12.73 -25.43
CA LYS A 668 -3.37 -12.55 -25.39
C LYS A 668 -4.01 -13.05 -24.10
N ALA A 669 -3.46 -14.08 -23.52
CA ALA A 669 -3.87 -14.62 -22.26
C ALA A 669 -3.63 -13.61 -21.11
N GLN A 670 -2.42 -13.10 -21.02
CA GLN A 670 -2.06 -12.04 -20.08
C GLN A 670 -2.94 -10.79 -20.24
N GLN A 671 -3.18 -10.34 -21.48
CA GLN A 671 -4.09 -9.22 -21.75
C GLN A 671 -5.49 -9.42 -21.18
N LYS A 672 -6.03 -10.66 -21.22
CA LYS A 672 -7.34 -10.96 -20.62
C LYS A 672 -7.32 -10.92 -19.09
N VAL A 673 -6.24 -11.40 -18.47
CA VAL A 673 -6.07 -11.34 -17.02
C VAL A 673 -5.90 -9.88 -16.58
N GLU A 674 -5.07 -9.11 -17.28
CA GLU A 674 -4.89 -7.67 -17.05
C GLU A 674 -6.24 -6.93 -17.11
N ALA A 675 -7.05 -7.16 -18.14
CA ALA A 675 -8.37 -6.55 -18.29
C ALA A 675 -9.34 -6.95 -17.17
N ARG A 676 -9.31 -8.22 -16.72
CA ARG A 676 -10.10 -8.69 -15.58
C ARG A 676 -9.68 -7.99 -14.27
N ASN A 677 -8.38 -7.92 -14.01
CA ASN A 677 -7.84 -7.28 -12.82
C ASN A 677 -8.17 -5.78 -12.81
N PHE A 678 -8.06 -5.10 -13.95
CA PHE A 678 -8.52 -3.71 -14.10
C PHE A 678 -10.00 -3.55 -13.78
N TYR A 679 -10.86 -4.42 -14.30
CA TYR A 679 -12.29 -4.37 -14.02
C TYR A 679 -12.59 -4.54 -12.53
N ILE A 680 -11.90 -5.45 -11.84
CA ILE A 680 -12.02 -5.65 -10.39
C ILE A 680 -11.62 -4.36 -9.64
N ARG A 681 -10.46 -3.78 -9.92
CA ARG A 681 -10.00 -2.52 -9.30
C ARG A 681 -10.98 -1.37 -9.56
N LYS A 682 -11.47 -1.26 -10.79
CA LYS A 682 -12.46 -0.22 -11.17
C LYS A 682 -13.78 -0.37 -10.42
N ASN A 683 -14.24 -1.60 -10.19
CA ASN A 683 -15.45 -1.84 -9.40
C ASN A 683 -15.24 -1.54 -7.93
N LEU A 684 -14.13 -1.96 -7.33
CA LEU A 684 -13.79 -1.62 -5.95
C LEU A 684 -13.78 -0.09 -5.76
N LEU A 685 -13.17 0.63 -6.68
CA LEU A 685 -13.10 2.09 -6.62
C LEU A 685 -14.49 2.76 -6.72
N LYS A 686 -15.45 2.19 -7.46
CA LYS A 686 -16.80 2.76 -7.55
C LYS A 686 -17.52 2.76 -6.21
N PHE A 687 -17.33 1.73 -5.40
CA PHE A 687 -17.89 1.66 -4.05
C PHE A 687 -17.14 2.59 -3.10
N ASP A 688 -15.80 2.59 -3.16
CA ASP A 688 -14.97 3.45 -2.33
C ASP A 688 -15.17 4.95 -2.63
N ASN A 689 -15.49 5.33 -3.86
CA ASN A 689 -15.79 6.72 -4.19
C ASN A 689 -16.98 7.27 -3.40
N VAL A 690 -18.01 6.47 -3.13
CA VAL A 690 -19.17 6.89 -2.32
C VAL A 690 -18.72 7.22 -0.90
N GLN A 691 -17.95 6.32 -0.30
CA GLN A 691 -17.37 6.53 1.03
C GLN A 691 -16.41 7.72 1.04
N ASN A 692 -15.62 7.90 -0.03
CA ASN A 692 -14.66 8.99 -0.14
C ASN A 692 -15.34 10.37 -0.22
N ASP A 693 -16.47 10.47 -0.89
CA ASP A 693 -17.22 11.74 -0.97
C ASP A 693 -17.75 12.12 0.42
N GLN A 694 -18.28 11.17 1.17
CA GLN A 694 -18.71 11.37 2.57
C GLN A 694 -17.52 11.71 3.49
N ARG A 695 -16.39 10.98 3.35
CA ARG A 695 -15.15 11.23 4.11
C ARG A 695 -14.64 12.65 3.92
N LYS A 696 -14.63 13.16 2.68
CA LYS A 696 -14.22 14.54 2.42
C LYS A 696 -15.08 15.54 3.17
N VAL A 697 -16.41 15.37 3.13
CA VAL A 697 -17.34 16.26 3.86
C VAL A 697 -17.01 16.25 5.35
N ILE A 698 -16.85 15.07 5.96
CA ILE A 698 -16.56 14.96 7.39
C ILE A 698 -15.19 15.54 7.74
N PHE A 699 -14.15 15.24 6.95
CA PHE A 699 -12.79 15.71 7.24
C PHE A 699 -12.66 17.23 7.03
N ASP A 700 -13.30 17.79 6.01
CA ASP A 700 -13.34 19.23 5.79
C ASP A 700 -14.08 19.95 6.93
N GLN A 701 -15.26 19.46 7.33
CA GLN A 701 -15.99 19.97 8.49
C GLN A 701 -15.16 19.89 9.77
N ARG A 702 -14.47 18.78 9.96
CA ARG A 702 -13.62 18.56 11.13
C ARG A 702 -12.46 19.57 11.20
N ILE A 703 -11.82 19.85 10.07
CA ILE A 703 -10.77 20.87 9.96
C ILE A 703 -11.34 22.27 10.24
N ASP A 704 -12.50 22.59 9.70
CA ASP A 704 -13.15 23.88 9.95
C ASP A 704 -13.51 24.05 11.44
N LEU A 705 -14.11 23.04 12.07
CA LEU A 705 -14.38 23.03 13.50
C LEU A 705 -13.08 23.18 14.35
N MET A 706 -11.98 22.57 13.94
CA MET A 706 -10.69 22.76 14.63
C MET A 706 -10.13 24.17 14.44
N ARG A 707 -10.38 24.80 13.30
CA ARG A 707 -9.90 26.15 12.97
C ARG A 707 -10.65 27.25 13.71
N ASP A 708 -11.96 27.07 13.86
CA ASP A 708 -12.82 28.08 14.47
C ASP A 708 -12.51 28.26 15.96
N GLU A 709 -12.38 29.49 16.40
CA GLU A 709 -12.20 29.81 17.83
C GLU A 709 -13.41 29.44 18.66
N SER A 710 -14.63 29.55 18.09
CA SER A 710 -15.89 29.23 18.74
C SER A 710 -16.81 28.47 17.79
N VAL A 711 -17.36 27.37 18.25
CA VAL A 711 -18.37 26.57 17.55
C VAL A 711 -19.79 26.80 18.08
N ALA A 712 -19.99 27.85 18.91
CA ALA A 712 -21.26 28.12 19.60
C ALA A 712 -22.43 28.30 18.64
N GLU A 713 -22.22 29.00 17.51
CA GLU A 713 -23.25 29.19 16.47
C GLU A 713 -23.61 27.84 15.82
N THR A 714 -22.64 27.06 15.42
CA THR A 714 -22.86 25.72 14.84
C THR A 714 -23.64 24.81 15.78
N VAL A 715 -23.29 24.82 17.06
CA VAL A 715 -23.99 24.03 18.08
C VAL A 715 -25.41 24.54 18.34
N ALA A 716 -25.64 25.87 18.30
CA ALA A 716 -26.98 26.44 18.40
C ALA A 716 -27.85 26.01 17.20
N ASP A 717 -27.32 26.10 15.98
CA ASP A 717 -28.00 25.65 14.76
C ASP A 717 -28.36 24.16 14.81
N MET A 718 -27.43 23.31 15.28
CA MET A 718 -27.70 21.88 15.48
C MET A 718 -28.84 21.63 16.47
N ARG A 719 -28.89 22.39 17.55
CA ARG A 719 -29.91 22.29 18.60
C ARG A 719 -31.27 22.75 18.08
N HIS A 720 -31.34 23.88 17.36
CA HIS A 720 -32.56 24.37 16.73
C HIS A 720 -33.08 23.38 15.70
N ALA A 721 -32.24 22.91 14.77
CA ALA A 721 -32.61 21.88 13.80
C ALA A 721 -33.14 20.60 14.46
N PHE A 722 -32.55 20.18 15.57
CA PHE A 722 -33.06 19.02 16.32
C PHE A 722 -34.45 19.32 16.94
N VAL A 723 -34.67 20.52 17.50
CA VAL A 723 -35.99 20.94 18.07
C VAL A 723 -37.03 21.00 16.96
N GLU A 724 -36.69 21.57 15.79
CA GLU A 724 -37.56 21.58 14.60
C GLU A 724 -37.98 20.16 14.18
N ASP A 725 -37.02 19.23 14.06
CA ASP A 725 -37.26 17.83 13.69
C ASP A 725 -38.21 17.14 14.71
N VAL A 726 -37.99 17.33 16.01
CA VAL A 726 -38.85 16.77 17.08
C VAL A 726 -40.23 17.37 17.04
N VAL A 727 -40.35 18.71 16.89
CA VAL A 727 -41.65 19.37 16.79
C VAL A 727 -42.39 18.88 15.54
N ALA A 728 -41.78 18.87 14.37
CA ALA A 728 -42.39 18.38 13.12
C ALA A 728 -42.89 16.94 13.21
N LYS A 729 -42.22 16.09 13.97
CA LYS A 729 -42.61 14.68 14.20
C LYS A 729 -43.91 14.55 15.01
N HIS A 730 -44.11 15.40 16.02
CA HIS A 730 -45.24 15.33 16.92
C HIS A 730 -46.35 16.36 16.62
N VAL A 731 -46.00 17.42 15.92
CA VAL A 731 -46.89 18.52 15.56
C VAL A 731 -46.87 18.68 14.03
N PRO A 732 -47.79 18.05 13.32
CA PRO A 732 -47.85 18.17 11.85
C PRO A 732 -48.09 19.63 11.44
N GLU A 733 -47.40 20.09 10.39
CA GLU A 733 -47.54 21.42 9.84
C GLU A 733 -49.01 21.82 9.61
N HIS A 734 -49.40 22.97 10.06
CA HIS A 734 -50.74 23.52 9.90
C HIS A 734 -51.89 22.69 10.50
N ALA A 735 -51.57 21.75 11.40
CA ALA A 735 -52.58 20.95 12.11
C ALA A 735 -53.15 21.73 13.31
N TYR A 736 -54.40 21.46 13.65
CA TYR A 736 -55.03 22.03 14.87
C TYR A 736 -54.40 21.38 16.11
N ALA A 737 -54.32 22.15 17.20
CA ALA A 737 -53.69 21.69 18.48
C ALA A 737 -54.30 20.39 19.04
N GLU A 738 -55.54 20.05 18.67
CA GLU A 738 -56.18 18.79 19.05
C GLU A 738 -55.56 17.54 18.33
N GLN A 739 -54.86 17.77 17.25
CA GLN A 739 -54.19 16.72 16.44
C GLN A 739 -52.72 16.52 16.84
N TRP A 740 -52.22 17.37 17.74
CA TRP A 740 -50.81 17.30 18.18
C TRP A 740 -50.61 16.19 19.19
N ASP A 741 -49.52 15.46 19.04
CA ASP A 741 -49.03 14.50 20.05
C ASP A 741 -48.21 15.22 21.14
N VAL A 742 -48.90 15.98 21.96
CA VAL A 742 -48.32 16.81 23.02
C VAL A 742 -47.58 15.96 24.07
N ALA A 743 -48.08 14.78 24.36
CA ALA A 743 -47.50 13.90 25.35
C ALA A 743 -46.15 13.31 24.83
N GLY A 744 -46.14 12.83 23.56
CA GLY A 744 -44.92 12.34 22.91
C GLY A 744 -43.85 13.44 22.75
N LEU A 745 -44.26 14.66 22.35
CA LEU A 745 -43.35 15.81 22.27
C LEU A 745 -42.70 16.12 23.64
N LYS A 746 -43.50 16.20 24.69
CA LYS A 746 -43.01 16.49 26.04
C LYS A 746 -42.03 15.41 26.55
N ASP A 747 -42.37 14.13 26.33
CA ASP A 747 -41.54 13.00 26.76
C ASP A 747 -40.21 12.98 25.97
N GLU A 748 -40.25 13.29 24.67
CA GLU A 748 -39.03 13.30 23.83
C GLU A 748 -38.12 14.50 24.19
N LEU A 749 -38.64 15.69 24.37
CA LEU A 749 -37.89 16.86 24.84
C LEU A 749 -37.27 16.61 26.23
N LYS A 750 -38.00 15.99 27.14
CA LYS A 750 -37.46 15.62 28.46
C LYS A 750 -36.40 14.53 28.36
N ARG A 751 -36.64 13.53 27.53
CA ARG A 751 -35.72 12.41 27.32
C ARG A 751 -34.39 12.85 26.70
N VAL A 752 -34.41 13.75 25.70
CA VAL A 752 -33.21 14.14 24.98
C VAL A 752 -32.56 15.38 25.58
N LEU A 753 -33.30 16.47 25.73
CA LEU A 753 -32.76 17.75 26.18
C LEU A 753 -32.83 17.97 27.71
N ASP A 754 -33.42 17.02 28.45
CA ASP A 754 -33.64 17.13 29.88
C ASP A 754 -34.40 18.41 30.30
N VAL A 755 -35.38 18.83 29.47
CA VAL A 755 -36.17 20.01 29.69
C VAL A 755 -37.63 19.62 29.95
N ASP A 756 -38.19 20.05 31.09
CA ASP A 756 -39.60 19.82 31.43
C ASP A 756 -40.40 21.10 31.12
N LEU A 757 -40.96 21.15 29.94
CA LEU A 757 -41.71 22.30 29.44
C LEU A 757 -43.23 22.11 29.63
N PRO A 758 -44.00 23.17 29.92
CA PRO A 758 -45.43 23.09 30.08
C PRO A 758 -46.17 23.05 28.73
N VAL A 759 -45.75 22.16 27.82
CA VAL A 759 -46.30 22.04 26.46
C VAL A 759 -47.80 21.77 26.48
N ASP A 760 -48.29 21.02 27.51
CA ASP A 760 -49.70 20.74 27.75
C ASP A 760 -50.53 22.00 28.04
N GLN A 761 -49.90 23.05 28.58
CA GLN A 761 -50.56 24.32 28.84
C GLN A 761 -50.56 25.18 27.59
N TRP A 762 -49.44 25.23 26.88
CA TRP A 762 -49.30 25.97 25.62
C TRP A 762 -50.27 25.49 24.57
N ALA A 763 -50.41 24.18 24.38
CA ALA A 763 -51.32 23.58 23.41
C ALA A 763 -52.81 23.89 23.69
N LYS A 764 -53.17 24.36 24.88
CA LYS A 764 -54.53 24.76 25.23
C LYS A 764 -54.79 26.24 25.04
N GLU A 765 -53.79 27.03 24.65
CA GLU A 765 -53.97 28.45 24.40
C GLU A 765 -54.75 28.67 23.11
N GLU A 766 -55.74 29.55 23.13
CA GLU A 766 -56.60 29.80 21.99
C GLU A 766 -55.83 30.49 20.85
N GLY A 767 -55.69 29.81 19.71
CA GLY A 767 -55.02 30.38 18.52
C GLY A 767 -53.52 30.12 18.45
N ILE A 768 -52.92 29.23 19.26
CA ILE A 768 -51.52 28.85 19.19
C ILE A 768 -51.20 28.17 17.82
N ALA A 769 -50.17 28.63 17.17
CA ALA A 769 -49.66 28.05 15.95
C ALA A 769 -48.45 27.09 16.25
N ASP A 770 -48.20 26.18 15.31
CA ASP A 770 -47.01 25.29 15.34
C ASP A 770 -45.70 26.08 15.42
N GLU A 771 -45.56 27.14 14.60
CA GLU A 771 -44.42 28.06 14.62
C GLU A 771 -44.21 28.73 16.00
N GLU A 772 -45.31 29.21 16.64
CA GLU A 772 -45.16 29.82 17.95
C GLU A 772 -44.77 28.81 19.05
N LEU A 773 -45.23 27.58 18.94
CA LEU A 773 -44.81 26.50 19.85
C LEU A 773 -43.31 26.21 19.69
N LEU A 774 -42.83 26.15 18.44
CA LEU A 774 -41.43 25.98 18.11
C LEU A 774 -40.58 27.09 18.73
N ASP A 775 -40.91 28.35 18.46
CA ASP A 775 -40.21 29.53 18.99
C ASP A 775 -40.08 29.50 20.51
N ARG A 776 -41.17 29.10 21.20
CA ARG A 776 -41.18 29.01 22.66
C ARG A 776 -40.25 27.90 23.18
N ILE A 777 -40.21 26.76 22.52
CA ILE A 777 -39.33 25.64 22.90
C ILE A 777 -37.87 26.08 22.67
N GLU A 778 -37.53 26.59 21.51
CA GLU A 778 -36.18 27.06 21.21
C GLU A 778 -35.69 28.11 22.21
N LYS A 779 -36.53 29.10 22.51
CA LYS A 779 -36.19 30.13 23.50
C LYS A 779 -35.87 29.55 24.87
N HIS A 780 -36.63 28.57 25.35
CA HIS A 780 -36.36 27.95 26.65
C HIS A 780 -35.12 27.12 26.67
N VAL A 781 -34.83 26.41 25.58
CA VAL A 781 -33.62 25.62 25.41
C VAL A 781 -32.38 26.54 25.34
N ASP A 782 -32.49 27.67 24.67
CA ASP A 782 -31.44 28.68 24.59
C ASP A 782 -31.20 29.40 25.93
N GLU A 783 -32.26 29.74 26.66
CA GLU A 783 -32.15 30.31 28.01
C GLU A 783 -31.41 29.37 28.95
N ARG A 784 -31.66 28.04 28.89
CA ARG A 784 -30.95 27.02 29.67
C ARG A 784 -29.46 26.93 29.28
N MET A 785 -29.17 26.99 28.00
CA MET A 785 -27.79 27.01 27.53
C MET A 785 -27.05 28.28 27.95
N ALA A 786 -27.68 29.43 27.83
CA ALA A 786 -27.13 30.70 28.29
C ALA A 786 -26.85 30.72 29.80
N ALA A 787 -27.72 30.06 30.62
CA ALA A 787 -27.49 29.91 32.05
C ALA A 787 -26.23 29.06 32.34
N LYS A 788 -25.97 28.00 31.57
CA LYS A 788 -24.72 27.21 31.69
C LYS A 788 -23.49 28.03 31.30
N VAL A 789 -23.56 28.81 30.21
CA VAL A 789 -22.49 29.72 29.83
C VAL A 789 -22.21 30.76 30.92
N ALA A 790 -23.24 31.30 31.54
CA ALA A 790 -23.10 32.24 32.64
C ALA A 790 -22.48 31.58 33.90
N GLN A 791 -22.77 30.29 34.13
CA GLN A 791 -22.27 29.55 35.31
C GLN A 791 -20.77 29.18 35.15
N TRP A 792 -20.34 28.74 33.99
CA TRP A 792 -18.99 28.19 33.81
C TRP A 792 -18.01 29.12 33.10
N GLY A 793 -18.53 30.16 32.51
CA GLY A 793 -17.78 31.13 31.72
C GLY A 793 -17.65 30.73 30.22
N PRO A 794 -17.53 31.72 29.33
CA PRO A 794 -17.57 31.52 27.89
C PRO A 794 -16.38 30.69 27.38
N ASP A 795 -15.20 30.83 27.99
CA ASP A 795 -13.96 30.12 27.56
C ASP A 795 -14.07 28.63 27.84
N VAL A 796 -14.55 28.25 28.99
CA VAL A 796 -14.74 26.85 29.39
C VAL A 796 -15.81 26.21 28.50
N MET A 797 -16.90 26.95 28.27
CA MET A 797 -17.99 26.46 27.44
C MET A 797 -17.57 26.25 25.99
N ARG A 798 -16.81 27.15 25.40
CA ARG A 798 -16.23 27.00 24.05
C ARG A 798 -15.38 25.73 23.94
N TYR A 799 -14.56 25.45 24.93
CA TYR A 799 -13.75 24.22 24.96
C TYR A 799 -14.62 22.96 25.03
N VAL A 800 -15.65 22.97 25.90
CA VAL A 800 -16.58 21.84 26.08
C VAL A 800 -17.39 21.58 24.80
N GLU A 801 -17.97 22.63 24.20
CA GLU A 801 -18.74 22.53 22.96
C GLU A 801 -17.89 21.94 21.83
N LYS A 802 -16.67 22.45 21.64
CA LYS A 802 -15.74 21.97 20.63
C LYS A 802 -15.33 20.52 20.86
N THR A 803 -15.04 20.16 22.10
CA THR A 803 -14.61 18.80 22.48
C THR A 803 -15.74 17.79 22.27
N ILE A 804 -16.94 18.09 22.77
CA ILE A 804 -18.11 17.21 22.62
C ILE A 804 -18.46 17.04 21.14
N LEU A 805 -18.49 18.13 20.37
CA LEU A 805 -18.82 18.07 18.95
C LEU A 805 -17.83 17.20 18.18
N LEU A 806 -16.52 17.39 18.37
CA LEU A 806 -15.50 16.59 17.69
C LEU A 806 -15.53 15.12 18.11
N GLN A 807 -15.66 14.84 19.40
CA GLN A 807 -15.69 13.45 19.89
C GLN A 807 -16.93 12.70 19.41
N THR A 808 -18.10 13.36 19.44
CA THR A 808 -19.35 12.76 18.98
C THR A 808 -19.32 12.51 17.48
N LEU A 809 -18.80 13.49 16.69
CA LEU A 809 -18.60 13.33 15.26
C LEU A 809 -17.70 12.14 14.94
N ASP A 810 -16.57 12.01 15.63
CA ASP A 810 -15.61 10.91 15.42
C ASP A 810 -16.22 9.54 15.80
N HIS A 811 -17.03 9.50 16.87
CA HIS A 811 -17.71 8.27 17.29
C HIS A 811 -18.72 7.82 16.24
N LEU A 812 -19.62 8.71 15.82
CA LEU A 812 -20.65 8.39 14.84
C LEU A 812 -20.08 8.11 13.45
N TRP A 813 -19.01 8.80 13.06
CA TRP A 813 -18.32 8.52 11.82
C TRP A 813 -17.73 7.11 11.80
N ARG A 814 -17.12 6.66 12.90
CA ARG A 814 -16.61 5.28 13.01
C ARG A 814 -17.72 4.24 12.92
N GLU A 815 -18.84 4.47 13.59
CA GLU A 815 -20.02 3.59 13.49
C GLU A 815 -20.54 3.55 12.05
N HIS A 816 -20.60 4.71 11.39
CA HIS A 816 -21.02 4.81 10.00
C HIS A 816 -20.09 4.03 9.04
N LEU A 817 -18.78 4.08 9.24
CA LEU A 817 -17.82 3.27 8.46
C LEU A 817 -18.10 1.77 8.59
N ILE A 818 -18.40 1.28 9.79
CA ILE A 818 -18.79 -0.13 10.01
C ILE A 818 -20.07 -0.46 9.24
N MET A 819 -21.07 0.40 9.31
CA MET A 819 -22.34 0.19 8.61
C MET A 819 -22.14 0.14 7.08
N LEU A 820 -21.26 1.00 6.54
CA LEU A 820 -20.91 0.98 5.11
C LEU A 820 -20.16 -0.29 4.71
N ASP A 821 -19.26 -0.77 5.55
CA ASP A 821 -18.52 -2.02 5.29
C ASP A 821 -19.49 -3.23 5.31
N HIS A 822 -20.40 -3.30 6.28
CA HIS A 822 -21.44 -4.32 6.32
C HIS A 822 -22.37 -4.23 5.09
N LEU A 823 -22.83 -3.02 4.75
CA LEU A 823 -23.67 -2.80 3.57
C LEU A 823 -22.97 -3.29 2.29
N ARG A 824 -21.69 -2.97 2.13
CA ARG A 824 -20.89 -3.39 0.97
C ARG A 824 -20.83 -4.91 0.81
N GLN A 825 -20.75 -5.66 1.91
CA GLN A 825 -20.71 -7.13 1.86
C GLN A 825 -22.04 -7.75 1.43
N VAL A 826 -23.17 -7.15 1.85
CA VAL A 826 -24.50 -7.72 1.60
C VAL A 826 -25.18 -7.17 0.35
N ILE A 827 -24.77 -6.00 -0.14
CA ILE A 827 -25.44 -5.32 -1.26
C ILE A 827 -25.42 -6.13 -2.56
N GLY A 828 -24.45 -7.02 -2.74
CA GLY A 828 -24.35 -7.93 -3.88
C GLY A 828 -25.58 -8.83 -4.04
N LEU A 829 -26.25 -9.17 -2.94
CA LEU A 829 -27.47 -9.98 -2.91
C LEU A 829 -28.65 -9.28 -3.61
N ARG A 830 -28.66 -7.94 -3.67
CA ARG A 830 -29.68 -7.16 -4.40
C ARG A 830 -29.68 -7.47 -5.91
N GLY A 831 -28.56 -7.96 -6.45
CA GLY A 831 -28.47 -8.40 -7.85
C GLY A 831 -29.40 -9.56 -8.20
N TYR A 832 -29.73 -10.43 -7.26
CA TYR A 832 -30.73 -11.50 -7.45
C TYR A 832 -32.13 -10.93 -7.68
N GLY A 833 -32.44 -9.76 -7.08
CA GLY A 833 -33.67 -9.00 -7.32
C GLY A 833 -33.67 -8.13 -8.57
N GLN A 834 -32.71 -8.33 -9.50
CA GLN A 834 -32.54 -7.53 -10.74
C GLN A 834 -32.28 -6.05 -10.50
N ARG A 835 -31.82 -5.65 -9.31
CA ARG A 835 -31.41 -4.29 -9.00
C ARG A 835 -29.91 -4.12 -9.21
N ASP A 836 -29.47 -2.92 -9.63
CA ASP A 836 -28.04 -2.65 -9.76
C ASP A 836 -27.44 -2.45 -8.34
N PRO A 837 -26.54 -3.35 -7.88
CA PRO A 837 -25.97 -3.27 -6.54
C PRO A 837 -25.27 -1.94 -6.26
N LEU A 838 -24.68 -1.30 -7.27
CA LEU A 838 -23.99 -0.02 -7.08
C LEU A 838 -24.97 1.14 -6.85
N GLN A 839 -26.10 1.15 -7.55
CA GLN A 839 -27.13 2.19 -7.35
C GLN A 839 -27.81 2.02 -5.99
N GLU A 840 -28.14 0.79 -5.62
CA GLU A 840 -28.69 0.50 -4.29
C GLU A 840 -27.70 0.90 -3.19
N TYR A 841 -26.42 0.55 -3.35
CA TYR A 841 -25.38 0.96 -2.40
C TYR A 841 -25.30 2.49 -2.25
N LYS A 842 -25.33 3.24 -3.34
CA LYS A 842 -25.32 4.71 -3.30
C LYS A 842 -26.52 5.27 -2.53
N SER A 843 -27.71 4.75 -2.81
CA SER A 843 -28.95 5.21 -2.18
C SER A 843 -28.95 4.88 -0.68
N GLU A 844 -28.62 3.63 -0.31
CA GLU A 844 -28.62 3.19 1.09
C GLU A 844 -27.48 3.88 1.88
N ALA A 845 -26.29 4.05 1.28
CA ALA A 845 -25.18 4.77 1.91
C ALA A 845 -25.50 6.25 2.15
N PHE A 846 -26.26 6.87 1.25
CA PHE A 846 -26.73 8.25 1.43
C PHE A 846 -27.72 8.35 2.60
N SER A 847 -28.71 7.45 2.66
CA SER A 847 -29.68 7.42 3.76
C SER A 847 -29.02 7.16 5.11
N LEU A 848 -28.01 6.25 5.15
CA LEU A 848 -27.22 6.02 6.37
C LEU A 848 -26.43 7.28 6.78
N PHE A 849 -25.89 8.02 5.82
CA PHE A 849 -25.16 9.25 6.10
C PHE A 849 -26.09 10.37 6.63
N GLU A 850 -27.28 10.56 6.03
CA GLU A 850 -28.30 11.50 6.53
C GLU A 850 -28.73 11.14 7.97
N SER A 851 -28.95 9.84 8.22
CA SER A 851 -29.28 9.36 9.58
C SER A 851 -28.15 9.63 10.57
N MET A 852 -26.88 9.44 10.17
CA MET A 852 -25.72 9.77 11.01
C MET A 852 -25.68 11.27 11.36
N ILE A 853 -25.94 12.16 10.41
CA ILE A 853 -25.97 13.62 10.66
C ILE A 853 -27.13 14.01 11.59
N ALA A 854 -28.30 13.37 11.43
CA ALA A 854 -29.43 13.58 12.35
C ALA A 854 -29.08 13.12 13.78
N HIS A 855 -28.49 11.94 13.92
CA HIS A 855 -28.00 11.45 15.22
C HIS A 855 -26.90 12.34 15.82
N LEU A 856 -26.03 12.95 14.98
CA LEU A 856 -25.03 13.89 15.47
C LEU A 856 -25.68 15.10 16.13
N ARG A 857 -26.69 15.69 15.49
CA ARG A 857 -27.46 16.83 16.05
C ARG A 857 -28.13 16.47 17.38
N GLU A 858 -28.78 15.31 17.43
CA GLU A 858 -29.43 14.79 18.65
C GLU A 858 -28.41 14.57 19.77
N ALA A 859 -27.32 13.83 19.49
CA ALA A 859 -26.33 13.43 20.50
C ALA A 859 -25.56 14.63 21.05
N VAL A 860 -25.13 15.58 20.19
CA VAL A 860 -24.44 16.79 20.63
C VAL A 860 -25.38 17.66 21.50
N SER A 861 -26.63 17.88 21.05
CA SER A 861 -27.61 18.63 21.81
C SER A 861 -27.91 18.00 23.17
N ALA A 862 -28.12 16.68 23.20
CA ALA A 862 -28.37 15.92 24.41
C ALA A 862 -27.19 15.98 25.40
N GLN A 863 -25.96 15.78 24.91
CA GLN A 863 -24.77 15.81 25.76
C GLN A 863 -24.54 17.20 26.37
N LEU A 864 -24.64 18.26 25.55
CA LEU A 864 -24.42 19.64 26.01
C LEU A 864 -25.51 20.09 27.01
N MET A 865 -26.73 19.65 26.78
CA MET A 865 -27.82 19.97 27.73
C MET A 865 -27.68 19.25 29.07
N ARG A 866 -27.01 18.11 29.15
CA ARG A 866 -26.82 17.29 30.36
C ARG A 866 -25.46 17.44 31.00
N VAL A 867 -24.43 17.91 30.27
CA VAL A 867 -23.06 17.99 30.79
C VAL A 867 -23.04 18.80 32.10
N GLU A 868 -22.38 18.24 33.12
CA GLU A 868 -22.02 18.91 34.36
C GLU A 868 -20.49 18.89 34.43
N ILE A 869 -19.90 20.08 34.58
CA ILE A 869 -18.43 20.18 34.68
C ILE A 869 -17.97 19.91 36.08
N VAL A 870 -17.32 18.79 36.28
CA VAL A 870 -16.52 18.52 37.49
C VAL A 870 -15.13 19.11 37.24
N PRO A 871 -14.49 19.84 38.20
CA PRO A 871 -13.18 20.42 38.01
C PRO A 871 -12.18 19.36 37.53
N PRO A 872 -11.43 19.58 36.45
CA PRO A 872 -10.62 18.55 35.83
C PRO A 872 -9.39 18.22 36.69
N GLU A 873 -9.18 16.94 36.98
CA GLU A 873 -7.83 16.41 36.94
C GLU A 873 -7.40 16.42 35.46
N GLU A 874 -6.31 17.11 35.15
CA GLU A 874 -5.80 17.25 33.79
C GLU A 874 -5.45 15.88 33.18
N GLN A 875 -6.40 15.27 32.51
CA GLN A 875 -6.14 14.14 31.63
C GLN A 875 -6.40 14.57 30.18
N ALA A 876 -5.30 14.71 29.43
CA ALA A 876 -5.41 14.83 27.99
C ALA A 876 -6.16 13.60 27.42
N PRO A 877 -7.05 13.76 26.41
CA PRO A 877 -7.72 12.64 25.79
C PRO A 877 -6.66 11.69 25.21
N VAL A 878 -6.62 10.47 25.75
CA VAL A 878 -5.73 9.41 25.28
C VAL A 878 -6.35 8.86 24.00
N LEU A 879 -5.65 9.00 22.88
CA LEU A 879 -6.03 8.31 21.65
C LEU A 879 -6.00 6.79 21.90
N PRO A 880 -6.98 6.02 21.40
CA PRO A 880 -6.94 4.56 21.50
C PRO A 880 -5.67 4.01 20.83
N SER A 881 -5.20 2.86 21.28
CA SER A 881 -4.10 2.17 20.60
C SER A 881 -4.51 1.92 19.15
N MET A 882 -3.70 2.39 18.20
CA MET A 882 -3.99 2.32 16.77
C MET A 882 -3.02 1.35 16.10
N GLU A 883 -3.55 0.48 15.25
CA GLU A 883 -2.76 -0.42 14.42
C GLU A 883 -3.01 -0.13 12.95
N ALA A 884 -1.96 -0.17 12.15
CA ALA A 884 -2.02 0.05 10.71
C ALA A 884 -2.12 -1.30 9.99
N HIS A 885 -3.10 -1.45 9.09
CA HIS A 885 -3.33 -2.69 8.36
C HIS A 885 -3.48 -2.45 6.87
N LYS A 886 -3.02 -3.43 6.09
CA LYS A 886 -3.22 -3.51 4.64
C LYS A 886 -3.41 -4.97 4.26
N PHE A 887 -4.66 -5.37 4.06
CA PHE A 887 -5.01 -6.77 3.77
C PHE A 887 -5.02 -7.04 2.26
N ASP A 888 -4.36 -8.10 1.79
CA ASP A 888 -4.51 -8.58 0.42
C ASP A 888 -5.92 -9.16 0.22
N PRO A 889 -6.73 -8.67 -0.75
CA PRO A 889 -8.10 -9.11 -0.94
C PRO A 889 -8.23 -10.56 -1.44
N ASN A 890 -7.17 -11.16 -1.97
CA ASN A 890 -7.19 -12.54 -2.48
C ASN A 890 -6.75 -13.54 -1.42
N THR A 891 -5.76 -13.17 -0.57
CA THR A 891 -5.18 -14.06 0.44
C THR A 891 -5.67 -13.74 1.86
N GLY A 892 -6.21 -12.54 2.10
CA GLY A 892 -6.55 -12.06 3.44
C GLY A 892 -5.33 -11.78 4.33
N GLU A 893 -4.11 -11.82 3.76
CA GLU A 893 -2.88 -11.56 4.51
C GLU A 893 -2.71 -10.05 4.75
N ASP A 894 -2.33 -9.70 5.99
CA ASP A 894 -1.97 -8.32 6.33
C ASP A 894 -0.52 -8.05 5.97
N GLU A 895 -0.30 -7.28 4.90
CA GLU A 895 1.04 -6.88 4.45
C GLU A 895 1.80 -6.05 5.49
N MET A 896 1.07 -5.42 6.45
CA MET A 896 1.65 -4.61 7.53
C MET A 896 1.90 -5.41 8.82
N ALA A 897 1.60 -6.71 8.87
CA ALA A 897 1.74 -7.52 10.08
C ALA A 897 3.17 -7.49 10.67
N PHE A 898 4.21 -7.45 9.81
CA PHE A 898 5.59 -7.33 10.26
C PHE A 898 5.91 -5.94 10.82
N ALA A 899 5.33 -4.88 10.27
CA ALA A 899 5.50 -3.53 10.76
C ALA A 899 4.79 -3.36 12.11
N ASN A 900 3.56 -3.87 12.25
CA ASN A 900 2.80 -3.87 13.50
C ASN A 900 3.48 -4.71 14.59
N ALA A 901 4.10 -5.84 14.26
CA ALA A 901 4.88 -6.65 15.21
C ALA A 901 6.10 -5.89 15.79
N SER A 902 6.61 -4.92 15.05
CA SER A 902 7.67 -4.01 15.53
C SER A 902 7.12 -2.87 16.39
N LEU A 903 5.84 -2.53 16.23
CA LEU A 903 5.12 -1.49 17.01
C LEU A 903 4.57 -2.01 18.33
N VAL A 904 4.37 -3.32 18.48
CA VAL A 904 4.13 -3.85 19.81
C VAL A 904 5.38 -3.50 20.61
N PRO A 905 5.34 -2.55 21.56
CA PRO A 905 6.44 -2.42 22.49
C PRO A 905 6.62 -3.83 23.00
N GLN A 906 7.79 -4.37 22.86
CA GLN A 906 8.14 -5.52 23.68
C GLN A 906 7.83 -5.07 25.11
N ALA A 907 6.64 -5.40 25.58
CA ALA A 907 6.19 -5.12 26.94
C ALA A 907 7.05 -5.89 27.94
N ASN A 908 8.31 -6.10 27.61
CA ASN A 908 9.36 -6.72 28.40
C ASN A 908 10.78 -6.20 28.10
N ALA A 909 10.94 -5.06 27.41
CA ALA A 909 12.19 -4.31 27.44
C ALA A 909 12.09 -3.07 28.35
N GLY A 910 10.96 -2.85 29.04
CA GLY A 910 10.95 -2.17 30.32
C GLY A 910 11.62 -3.10 31.31
N GLY A 911 12.95 -3.01 31.43
CA GLY A 911 13.65 -3.47 32.60
C GLY A 911 13.03 -2.74 33.78
N THR A 912 12.05 -3.32 34.42
CA THR A 912 11.92 -3.18 35.87
C THR A 912 13.33 -3.49 36.35
N MET A 913 14.04 -2.45 36.80
CA MET A 913 15.36 -2.66 37.44
C MET A 913 15.14 -3.77 38.45
N ARG A 914 15.57 -4.98 38.07
CA ARG A 914 15.48 -6.15 38.95
C ARG A 914 16.32 -5.79 40.15
N ASP A 915 15.67 -5.44 41.27
CA ASP A 915 16.41 -5.05 42.47
C ASP A 915 17.22 -6.25 42.93
N PRO A 916 18.55 -6.16 42.90
CA PRO A 916 19.43 -7.27 43.32
C PRO A 916 19.13 -7.82 44.70
N LYS A 917 18.48 -7.02 45.57
CA LYS A 917 18.16 -7.38 46.96
C LYS A 917 16.72 -7.89 47.16
N ASN A 918 15.87 -7.76 46.10
CA ASN A 918 14.47 -8.19 46.22
C ASN A 918 14.13 -9.29 45.17
N PRO A 919 14.17 -10.58 45.53
CA PRO A 919 13.89 -11.67 44.61
C PRO A 919 12.50 -11.65 43.98
N ALA A 920 11.50 -11.04 44.64
CA ALA A 920 10.16 -10.90 44.10
C ALA A 920 10.07 -9.96 42.88
N SER A 921 11.04 -9.06 42.71
CA SER A 921 11.14 -8.13 41.57
C SER A 921 11.74 -8.76 40.31
N TRP A 922 12.25 -10.01 40.37
CA TRP A 922 13.02 -10.59 39.27
C TRP A 922 12.17 -11.25 38.18
N GLY A 923 10.91 -11.52 38.43
CA GLY A 923 10.03 -12.23 37.48
C GLY A 923 10.58 -13.63 37.11
N LYS A 924 10.25 -14.12 35.92
CA LYS A 924 10.85 -15.38 35.39
C LYS A 924 12.29 -15.14 34.94
N VAL A 925 13.26 -15.73 35.63
CA VAL A 925 14.68 -15.71 35.26
C VAL A 925 15.03 -17.04 34.60
N GLY A 926 15.63 -17.02 33.43
CA GLY A 926 16.07 -18.22 32.71
C GLY A 926 17.19 -18.95 33.46
N ARG A 927 17.16 -20.27 33.50
CA ARG A 927 18.16 -21.10 34.22
C ARG A 927 19.60 -20.77 33.85
N ASN A 928 19.85 -20.35 32.62
CA ASN A 928 21.19 -20.02 32.09
C ASN A 928 21.50 -18.51 32.06
N GLU A 929 20.59 -17.66 32.50
CA GLU A 929 20.82 -16.22 32.66
C GLU A 929 21.68 -15.95 33.88
N ASP A 930 22.39 -14.83 33.88
CA ASP A 930 23.14 -14.38 35.05
C ASP A 930 22.16 -14.00 36.18
N CYS A 931 22.49 -14.40 37.41
CA CYS A 931 21.59 -14.17 38.54
C CYS A 931 21.43 -12.69 38.83
N PRO A 932 20.18 -12.15 38.86
CA PRO A 932 19.92 -10.74 39.10
C PRO A 932 20.44 -10.20 40.45
N CYS A 933 20.85 -11.07 41.37
CA CYS A 933 21.45 -10.67 42.64
C CYS A 933 22.85 -10.04 42.51
N GLY A 934 23.42 -9.96 41.30
CA GLY A 934 24.73 -9.38 41.07
C GLY A 934 25.94 -10.26 41.43
N SER A 935 25.70 -11.55 41.71
CA SER A 935 26.79 -12.48 42.13
C SER A 935 27.71 -12.95 40.99
N GLY A 936 27.43 -12.59 39.74
CA GLY A 936 28.17 -13.05 38.56
C GLY A 936 28.00 -14.54 38.24
N LYS A 937 27.14 -15.26 38.98
CA LYS A 937 26.86 -16.68 38.73
C LYS A 937 25.55 -16.82 37.96
N LYS A 938 25.46 -17.88 37.10
CA LYS A 938 24.19 -18.20 36.42
C LYS A 938 23.10 -18.55 37.42
N PHE A 939 21.84 -18.20 37.12
CA PHE A 939 20.70 -18.36 38.02
C PHE A 939 20.62 -19.80 38.60
N LYS A 940 20.78 -20.84 37.75
CA LYS A 940 20.80 -22.27 38.18
C LYS A 940 21.89 -22.60 39.21
N HIS A 941 22.95 -21.84 39.32
CA HIS A 941 24.08 -22.02 40.24
C HIS A 941 24.05 -21.03 41.41
N CYS A 942 23.02 -20.20 41.50
CA CYS A 942 22.81 -19.21 42.56
C CYS A 942 21.42 -19.41 43.19
N HIS A 943 20.50 -18.47 42.99
CA HIS A 943 19.16 -18.54 43.59
C HIS A 943 18.25 -19.58 42.94
N GLY A 944 18.43 -19.89 41.67
CA GLY A 944 17.69 -20.97 41.00
C GLY A 944 18.11 -22.40 41.42
N LYS A 945 19.02 -22.54 42.40
CA LYS A 945 19.36 -23.83 42.98
C LYS A 945 18.35 -24.31 44.00
N TYR A 946 17.51 -23.42 44.49
CA TYR A 946 16.52 -23.66 45.56
C TYR A 946 15.07 -23.51 45.05
N VAL A 947 14.88 -23.26 43.75
CA VAL A 947 13.63 -23.28 43.00
C VAL A 947 13.72 -24.41 41.97
#